data_30e88d33cfbbda6d324169f2016121fb
#
_entry.id   30e88d33cfbbda6d324169f2016121fb
#
_cell.length_a   1.000
_cell.length_b   1.000
_cell.length_c   1.000
_cell.angle_alpha   90.00
_cell.angle_beta   90.00
_cell.angle_gamma   90.00
#
_symmetry.space_group_name_H-M   'P 1'
#
loop_
_entity.id
_entity.type
_entity.pdbx_description
1 polymer ?
#
loop_
_entity_poly.entity_id
_entity_poly.type
_entity_poly.pdbx_seq_one_letter_code
_entity_poly.pdbx_strand_id
1 'polypeptide(L)'
;MAARSLAVGALMLCLGVAGGSPAFGQTDEQVTAARARGVKFLKQQQKSDGSWAFTGHDVGITALCTIALIENGVALNDPGVQKGYEYVKKNSDSLTTTYDLSLVIVLLSRFGDRRDKGQIKGFAARLIAGQMDSGGWHYTCPGQKLDAEKVLKDPSSGPKPKEGYGDNSCTQFAVLGLWVASRSGVNVDRTLAKVAQRFIKTQADDGGWAYIAEVEGKKAGSGESMTGAGLFCLAVAQANQIREANKSGKKTEGPAAEGKSLLENPVFAKGFKRTGDFVKGLGPGSARYFLWSVERVGVLLGLEQIGEVDWFQRGADGLLKTQTEEGGWPSAWVDADKAGLTDTCFALLFLRKANLGSDISRLLEGEQEQKFNIVGRKPAMRLATIQEAVDAANPEETIRIDGPGPWKIGHLELTKNITIQAGFGYTPVFKFEIGKSRLGIKLKPETDANARDMISVAGVVTLEGIKLQMDPPKDIKMPLPWRAITVKSGSLRLLNCTVSETTKQGTTGVLMEAPGQLVIRNSLLVGGKAGVEFVAHDKQELIFDNSIVFSQGGIVISNDEKSKKPADLSLAMTNSVFQVKEVLVTPKLKGTVDVTSRLCVYQADTIGSNFLASAGDTKGRSWKGALNLYELKTWVGSGGKAVDTVTDAKGWIKFWGNVESDSYKATAPFVAASLRQIGSFTHEFSPQDWQMDFSPTAEAMLVRNRVGINSYLAGPGQPFDQYRDTISYSDWVKGRLDLAAVDAGAGVKRASP
;
A
#
# COMPACT_ATOMS: atom_id res chain seq x y z
N MET A 1 -53.81 -44.53 -2.92
CA MET A 1 -54.38 -44.88 -1.58
C MET A 1 -53.39 -44.38 -0.57
N ALA A 2 -53.66 -43.26 0.02
CA ALA A 2 -54.27 -43.03 1.33
C ALA A 2 -53.31 -43.51 2.43
N ALA A 3 -52.95 -42.80 3.51
CA ALA A 3 -53.39 -41.57 4.17
C ALA A 3 -52.35 -41.25 5.21
N ARG A 4 -52.07 -39.97 5.53
CA ARG A 4 -52.36 -39.20 6.76
C ARG A 4 -52.09 -39.90 8.11
N SER A 5 -51.26 -39.26 8.98
CA SER A 5 -51.69 -38.53 10.21
C SER A 5 -50.45 -38.24 11.07
N LEU A 6 -50.14 -37.01 11.44
CA LEU A 6 -50.49 -36.27 12.67
C LEU A 6 -50.25 -37.00 14.00
N ALA A 7 -49.36 -36.46 14.83
CA ALA A 7 -49.66 -35.97 16.20
C ALA A 7 -48.35 -35.70 16.98
N VAL A 8 -48.14 -34.49 17.45
CA VAL A 8 -48.35 -33.95 18.79
C VAL A 8 -47.34 -34.45 19.87
N GLY A 9 -46.46 -33.62 20.23
CA GLY A 9 -46.08 -33.04 21.52
C GLY A 9 -45.72 -33.99 22.67
N ALA A 10 -44.50 -33.82 23.14
CA ALA A 10 -44.19 -33.92 24.59
C ALA A 10 -42.96 -33.06 24.95
N LEU A 11 -43.20 -32.03 25.68
CA LEU A 11 -42.26 -31.19 26.40
C LEU A 11 -41.64 -32.06 27.51
N MET A 12 -40.36 -32.39 27.42
CA MET A 12 -39.57 -32.87 28.58
C MET A 12 -38.43 -31.91 28.88
N LEU A 13 -38.62 -31.17 29.96
CA LEU A 13 -37.56 -30.48 30.65
C LEU A 13 -36.55 -31.51 31.17
N CYS A 14 -35.39 -31.62 30.54
CA CYS A 14 -34.21 -32.22 31.17
C CYS A 14 -33.25 -31.08 31.53
N LEU A 15 -33.19 -30.75 32.80
CA LEU A 15 -32.08 -30.04 33.41
C LEU A 15 -30.84 -30.92 33.29
N GLY A 16 -30.14 -30.76 32.15
CA GLY A 16 -28.79 -31.26 31.95
C GLY A 16 -27.79 -30.21 32.40
N VAL A 17 -27.05 -30.47 33.43
CA VAL A 17 -25.87 -29.72 33.84
C VAL A 17 -24.91 -29.70 32.60
N ALA A 18 -24.94 -28.62 31.88
CA ALA A 18 -23.97 -28.36 30.82
C ALA A 18 -22.64 -28.02 31.50
N GLY A 19 -21.78 -29.00 31.63
CA GLY A 19 -20.34 -28.79 31.75
C GLY A 19 -19.86 -28.19 30.45
N GLY A 20 -20.05 -26.90 30.24
CA GLY A 20 -19.48 -26.16 29.17
C GLY A 20 -17.98 -26.13 29.35
N SER A 21 -17.23 -26.84 28.51
CA SER A 21 -15.83 -26.52 28.28
C SER A 21 -15.77 -25.03 27.90
N PRO A 22 -14.91 -24.24 28.55
CA PRO A 22 -14.80 -22.82 28.16
C PRO A 22 -14.27 -22.78 26.73
N ALA A 23 -15.09 -22.30 25.82
CA ALA A 23 -14.65 -21.87 24.50
C ALA A 23 -13.74 -20.64 24.72
N PHE A 24 -12.44 -20.88 24.95
CA PHE A 24 -11.40 -19.86 24.94
C PHE A 24 -11.10 -19.52 23.47
N GLY A 25 -11.98 -18.81 22.83
CA GLY A 25 -11.64 -18.02 21.64
C GLY A 25 -11.06 -16.71 22.13
N GLN A 26 -9.79 -16.41 21.73
CA GLN A 26 -9.23 -15.09 21.98
C GLN A 26 -10.03 -14.05 21.23
N THR A 27 -10.24 -12.91 21.86
CA THR A 27 -10.82 -11.76 21.20
C THR A 27 -9.74 -11.09 20.35
N ASP A 28 -10.12 -10.52 19.20
CA ASP A 28 -9.22 -9.67 18.38
C ASP A 28 -8.57 -8.55 19.20
N GLU A 29 -9.21 -8.15 20.30
CA GLU A 29 -8.72 -7.17 21.26
C GLU A 29 -7.49 -7.66 22.01
N GLN A 30 -7.46 -8.93 22.46
CA GLN A 30 -6.31 -9.49 23.18
C GLN A 30 -5.09 -9.60 22.27
N VAL A 31 -5.27 -10.03 21.01
CA VAL A 31 -4.23 -10.07 20.00
C VAL A 31 -3.71 -8.67 19.71
N THR A 32 -4.60 -7.70 19.54
CA THR A 32 -4.25 -6.30 19.29
C THR A 32 -3.48 -5.69 20.45
N ALA A 33 -3.90 -5.95 21.69
CA ALA A 33 -3.20 -5.49 22.88
C ALA A 33 -1.80 -6.12 23.02
N ALA A 34 -1.64 -7.41 22.72
CA ALA A 34 -0.35 -8.08 22.75
C ALA A 34 0.61 -7.51 21.67
N ARG A 35 0.11 -7.28 20.46
CA ARG A 35 0.87 -6.61 19.40
C ARG A 35 1.33 -5.21 19.81
N ALA A 36 0.45 -4.41 20.40
CA ALA A 36 0.79 -3.07 20.89
C ALA A 36 1.90 -3.10 21.95
N ARG A 37 1.86 -4.06 22.89
CA ARG A 37 2.94 -4.24 23.88
C ARG A 37 4.26 -4.65 23.22
N GLY A 38 4.24 -5.59 22.25
CA GLY A 38 5.43 -6.01 21.52
C GLY A 38 6.05 -4.88 20.69
N VAL A 39 5.24 -4.07 20.02
CA VAL A 39 5.69 -2.85 19.33
C VAL A 39 6.36 -1.87 20.27
N LYS A 40 5.75 -1.62 21.46
CA LYS A 40 6.33 -0.77 22.49
C LYS A 40 7.66 -1.32 22.98
N PHE A 41 7.75 -2.62 23.22
CA PHE A 41 8.97 -3.31 23.62
C PHE A 41 10.09 -3.09 22.58
N LEU A 42 9.86 -3.36 21.30
CA LEU A 42 10.87 -3.15 20.25
C LEU A 42 11.36 -1.69 20.22
N LYS A 43 10.44 -0.71 20.32
CA LYS A 43 10.83 0.70 20.35
C LYS A 43 11.71 1.05 21.57
N GLN A 44 11.45 0.45 22.72
CA GLN A 44 12.25 0.66 23.94
C GLN A 44 13.66 0.04 23.86
N GLN A 45 13.82 -1.04 23.07
CA GLN A 45 15.11 -1.70 22.85
C GLN A 45 15.95 -1.03 21.76
N GLN A 46 15.40 -0.06 21.02
CA GLN A 46 16.14 0.66 19.98
C GLN A 46 17.19 1.58 20.58
N LYS A 47 18.44 1.47 20.11
CA LYS A 47 19.53 2.35 20.49
C LYS A 47 19.36 3.76 19.90
N SER A 48 20.11 4.71 20.44
CA SER A 48 20.06 6.11 19.99
C SER A 48 20.47 6.32 18.52
N ASP A 49 21.34 5.46 17.98
CA ASP A 49 21.76 5.44 16.59
C ASP A 49 20.74 4.78 15.64
N GLY A 50 19.63 4.25 16.17
CA GLY A 50 18.56 3.59 15.42
C GLY A 50 18.71 2.08 15.29
N SER A 51 19.81 1.49 15.78
CA SER A 51 20.05 0.06 15.69
C SER A 51 19.37 -0.74 16.82
N TRP A 52 19.27 -2.04 16.59
CA TRP A 52 19.08 -3.08 17.61
C TRP A 52 20.30 -3.99 17.63
N ALA A 53 20.61 -4.58 18.77
CA ALA A 53 21.81 -5.39 18.93
C ALA A 53 21.53 -6.88 18.78
N PHE A 54 22.29 -7.53 17.91
CA PHE A 54 22.38 -8.98 17.83
C PHE A 54 23.81 -9.34 17.43
N THR A 55 24.48 -10.14 18.21
CA THR A 55 25.92 -10.39 18.05
C THR A 55 26.25 -10.84 16.62
N GLY A 56 27.00 -10.02 15.89
CA GLY A 56 27.43 -10.29 14.51
C GLY A 56 26.39 -9.99 13.42
N HIS A 57 25.15 -9.55 13.77
CA HIS A 57 24.06 -9.31 12.83
C HIS A 57 23.27 -8.04 13.13
N ASP A 58 23.92 -7.00 13.63
CA ASP A 58 23.24 -5.75 14.02
C ASP A 58 22.41 -5.13 12.87
N VAL A 59 22.91 -5.22 11.63
CA VAL A 59 22.17 -4.72 10.45
C VAL A 59 20.95 -5.57 10.14
N GLY A 60 21.07 -6.89 10.17
CA GLY A 60 19.99 -7.82 9.89
C GLY A 60 18.88 -7.76 10.94
N ILE A 61 19.24 -7.73 12.24
CA ILE A 61 18.24 -7.59 13.30
C ILE A 61 17.56 -6.21 13.26
N THR A 62 18.31 -5.16 12.94
CA THR A 62 17.74 -3.81 12.77
C THR A 62 16.73 -3.81 11.61
N ALA A 63 17.05 -4.47 10.50
CA ALA A 63 16.11 -4.63 9.39
C ALA A 63 14.87 -5.42 9.84
N LEU A 64 15.01 -6.54 10.55
CA LEU A 64 13.90 -7.36 11.02
C LEU A 64 13.00 -6.63 12.01
N CYS A 65 13.57 -5.92 12.98
CA CYS A 65 12.81 -5.10 13.95
C CYS A 65 12.04 -3.99 13.24
N THR A 66 12.68 -3.30 12.28
CA THR A 66 12.03 -2.24 11.50
C THR A 66 10.89 -2.80 10.65
N ILE A 67 11.07 -3.96 10.00
CA ILE A 67 10.00 -4.67 9.28
C ILE A 67 8.86 -5.02 10.22
N ALA A 68 9.14 -5.59 11.40
CA ALA A 68 8.12 -5.95 12.37
C ALA A 68 7.31 -4.73 12.84
N LEU A 69 7.94 -3.58 13.05
CA LEU A 69 7.25 -2.33 13.38
C LEU A 69 6.32 -1.89 12.24
N ILE A 70 6.82 -1.87 11.01
CA ILE A 70 6.03 -1.46 9.82
C ILE A 70 4.83 -2.39 9.64
N GLU A 71 5.04 -3.71 9.69
CA GLU A 71 3.95 -4.70 9.53
C GLU A 71 2.92 -4.61 10.64
N ASN A 72 3.27 -4.13 11.82
CA ASN A 72 2.33 -3.89 12.91
C ASN A 72 1.70 -2.49 12.91
N GLY A 73 1.79 -1.77 11.80
CA GLY A 73 1.08 -0.51 11.58
C GLY A 73 1.80 0.73 12.11
N VAL A 74 3.08 0.62 12.48
CA VAL A 74 3.89 1.80 12.80
C VAL A 74 4.18 2.54 11.50
N ALA A 75 3.85 3.82 11.46
CA ALA A 75 3.97 4.62 10.26
C ALA A 75 5.43 4.73 9.78
N LEU A 76 5.65 4.75 8.47
CA LEU A 76 6.99 4.85 7.89
C LEU A 76 7.72 6.14 8.30
N ASN A 77 6.99 7.21 8.64
CA ASN A 77 7.55 8.47 9.14
C ASN A 77 7.74 8.49 10.68
N ASP A 78 7.49 7.38 11.37
CA ASP A 78 7.81 7.26 12.79
C ASP A 78 9.32 7.39 13.01
N PRO A 79 9.77 8.18 14.00
CA PRO A 79 11.20 8.40 14.23
C PRO A 79 12.01 7.12 14.45
N GLY A 80 11.43 6.10 15.09
CA GLY A 80 12.10 4.81 15.30
C GLY A 80 12.26 4.05 13.99
N VAL A 81 11.22 4.01 13.15
CA VAL A 81 11.27 3.37 11.83
C VAL A 81 12.28 4.09 10.93
N GLN A 82 12.28 5.42 10.91
CA GLN A 82 13.23 6.22 10.13
C GLN A 82 14.68 5.97 10.55
N LYS A 83 14.96 6.02 11.85
CA LYS A 83 16.31 5.75 12.36
C LYS A 83 16.79 4.33 12.04
N GLY A 84 15.92 3.33 12.17
CA GLY A 84 16.25 1.94 11.81
C GLY A 84 16.57 1.80 10.32
N TYR A 85 15.74 2.40 9.46
CA TYR A 85 16.00 2.42 8.01
C TYR A 85 17.31 3.11 7.64
N GLU A 86 17.59 4.30 8.19
CA GLU A 86 18.83 5.03 7.93
C GLU A 86 20.06 4.27 8.43
N TYR A 87 19.96 3.62 9.61
CA TYR A 87 21.05 2.77 10.11
C TYR A 87 21.36 1.63 9.13
N VAL A 88 20.33 0.93 8.67
CA VAL A 88 20.48 -0.17 7.71
C VAL A 88 21.11 0.33 6.41
N LYS A 89 20.60 1.42 5.83
CA LYS A 89 21.19 2.00 4.60
C LYS A 89 22.67 2.30 4.73
N LYS A 90 23.05 2.93 5.83
CA LYS A 90 24.43 3.37 6.07
C LYS A 90 25.40 2.20 6.26
N ASN A 91 24.93 1.09 6.86
CA ASN A 91 25.81 0.02 7.32
C ASN A 91 25.70 -1.28 6.52
N SER A 92 24.90 -1.32 5.42
CA SER A 92 24.61 -2.57 4.69
C SER A 92 25.61 -2.91 3.57
N ASP A 93 26.43 -1.98 3.13
CA ASP A 93 27.27 -2.19 1.94
C ASP A 93 28.28 -3.33 2.09
N SER A 94 28.84 -3.55 3.28
CA SER A 94 29.85 -4.59 3.56
C SER A 94 29.27 -5.96 3.90
N LEU A 95 27.93 -6.11 3.96
CA LEU A 95 27.29 -7.36 4.34
C LEU A 95 27.68 -8.53 3.43
N THR A 96 27.87 -9.69 4.03
CA THR A 96 28.12 -10.94 3.31
C THR A 96 27.23 -12.08 3.78
N THR A 97 26.41 -11.86 4.80
CA THR A 97 25.57 -12.92 5.35
C THR A 97 24.25 -13.03 4.61
N THR A 98 23.80 -14.24 4.36
CA THR A 98 22.56 -14.54 3.62
C THR A 98 21.34 -13.94 4.31
N TYR A 99 21.25 -14.03 5.64
CA TYR A 99 20.15 -13.48 6.43
C TYR A 99 20.09 -11.96 6.31
N ASP A 100 21.21 -11.28 6.56
CA ASP A 100 21.25 -9.82 6.58
C ASP A 100 20.94 -9.24 5.20
N LEU A 101 21.54 -9.78 4.12
CA LEU A 101 21.27 -9.38 2.75
C LEU A 101 19.77 -9.53 2.41
N SER A 102 19.16 -10.63 2.81
CA SER A 102 17.75 -10.92 2.54
C SER A 102 16.83 -9.95 3.28
N LEU A 103 17.07 -9.73 4.58
CA LEU A 103 16.27 -8.82 5.40
C LEU A 103 16.40 -7.37 4.97
N VAL A 104 17.61 -6.95 4.57
CA VAL A 104 17.84 -5.60 4.03
C VAL A 104 17.05 -5.38 2.73
N ILE A 105 17.07 -6.35 1.80
CA ILE A 105 16.26 -6.28 0.58
C ILE A 105 14.77 -6.12 0.92
N VAL A 106 14.26 -6.91 1.86
CA VAL A 106 12.85 -6.84 2.29
C VAL A 106 12.53 -5.47 2.87
N LEU A 107 13.38 -4.94 3.78
CA LEU A 107 13.18 -3.62 4.38
C LEU A 107 13.18 -2.51 3.33
N LEU A 108 14.22 -2.43 2.49
CA LEU A 108 14.35 -1.39 1.47
C LEU A 108 13.18 -1.41 0.48
N SER A 109 12.77 -2.61 0.06
CA SER A 109 11.60 -2.74 -0.81
C SER A 109 10.30 -2.34 -0.10
N ARG A 110 10.15 -2.64 1.19
CA ARG A 110 8.97 -2.31 1.98
C ARG A 110 8.90 -0.81 2.25
N PHE A 111 10.03 -0.19 2.47
CA PHE A 111 10.13 1.26 2.63
C PHE A 111 9.80 2.01 1.32
N GLY A 112 10.18 1.45 0.17
CA GLY A 112 9.74 1.88 -1.15
C GLY A 112 10.45 3.12 -1.70
N ASP A 113 11.59 3.53 -1.14
CA ASP A 113 12.39 4.63 -1.71
C ASP A 113 13.00 4.22 -3.05
N ARG A 114 12.73 4.99 -4.10
CA ARG A 114 13.25 4.74 -5.46
C ARG A 114 14.78 4.73 -5.53
N ARG A 115 15.44 5.47 -4.66
CA ARG A 115 16.91 5.55 -4.57
C ARG A 115 17.53 4.22 -4.16
N ASP A 116 16.77 3.36 -3.50
CA ASP A 116 17.25 2.07 -3.00
C ASP A 116 17.31 0.97 -4.08
N LYS A 117 16.74 1.21 -5.27
CA LYS A 117 16.74 0.20 -6.35
C LYS A 117 18.13 -0.32 -6.70
N GLY A 118 19.14 0.56 -6.68
CA GLY A 118 20.54 0.18 -6.94
C GLY A 118 21.07 -0.77 -5.87
N GLN A 119 20.85 -0.44 -4.60
CA GLN A 119 21.27 -1.29 -3.47
C GLN A 119 20.53 -2.64 -3.48
N ILE A 120 19.21 -2.63 -3.68
CA ILE A 120 18.41 -3.87 -3.79
C ILE A 120 18.98 -4.79 -4.88
N LYS A 121 19.30 -4.25 -6.06
CA LYS A 121 19.91 -5.02 -7.15
C LYS A 121 21.31 -5.54 -6.77
N GLY A 122 22.13 -4.73 -6.11
CA GLY A 122 23.45 -5.12 -5.65
C GLY A 122 23.40 -6.28 -4.64
N PHE A 123 22.50 -6.23 -3.66
CA PHE A 123 22.32 -7.30 -2.68
C PHE A 123 21.72 -8.56 -3.32
N ALA A 124 20.76 -8.41 -4.25
CA ALA A 124 20.21 -9.53 -4.99
C ALA A 124 21.28 -10.25 -5.84
N ALA A 125 22.19 -9.50 -6.47
CA ALA A 125 23.31 -10.09 -7.21
C ALA A 125 24.22 -10.94 -6.29
N ARG A 126 24.47 -10.47 -5.04
CA ARG A 126 25.24 -11.24 -4.05
C ARG A 126 24.52 -12.52 -3.63
N LEU A 127 23.20 -12.46 -3.43
CA LEU A 127 22.41 -13.67 -3.15
C LEU A 127 22.45 -14.63 -4.33
N ILE A 128 22.24 -14.16 -5.57
CA ILE A 128 22.33 -15.02 -6.77
C ILE A 128 23.70 -15.69 -6.88
N ALA A 129 24.78 -14.92 -6.69
CA ALA A 129 26.15 -15.43 -6.73
C ALA A 129 26.51 -16.32 -5.53
N GLY A 130 25.76 -16.24 -4.43
CA GLY A 130 25.90 -17.07 -3.25
C GLY A 130 25.17 -18.41 -3.31
N GLN A 131 24.35 -18.64 -4.38
CA GLN A 131 23.64 -19.92 -4.54
C GLN A 131 24.60 -21.06 -4.80
N MET A 132 24.49 -22.12 -4.01
CA MET A 132 25.29 -23.35 -4.13
C MET A 132 24.79 -24.22 -5.29
N ASP A 133 25.60 -25.20 -5.70
CA ASP A 133 25.23 -26.16 -6.77
C ASP A 133 23.95 -26.92 -6.45
N SER A 134 23.74 -27.23 -5.18
CA SER A 134 22.52 -27.86 -4.68
C SER A 134 21.25 -27.03 -4.79
N GLY A 135 21.37 -25.76 -5.20
CA GLY A 135 20.25 -24.80 -5.23
C GLY A 135 19.95 -24.09 -3.91
N GLY A 136 20.67 -24.43 -2.82
CA GLY A 136 20.52 -23.80 -1.52
C GLY A 136 21.52 -22.69 -1.25
N TRP A 137 21.49 -22.15 -0.04
CA TRP A 137 22.45 -21.17 0.49
C TRP A 137 23.04 -21.63 1.81
N HIS A 138 24.23 -21.13 2.09
CA HIS A 138 24.87 -21.17 3.39
C HIS A 138 24.88 -19.76 4.00
N TYR A 139 25.49 -19.59 5.17
CA TYR A 139 25.52 -18.29 5.87
C TYR A 139 26.17 -17.17 5.07
N THR A 140 27.11 -17.44 4.17
CA THR A 140 27.95 -16.44 3.50
C THR A 140 27.70 -16.34 2.00
N CYS A 141 27.54 -15.12 1.51
CA CYS A 141 27.49 -14.73 0.11
C CYS A 141 28.72 -13.88 -0.27
N PRO A 142 29.01 -13.69 -1.57
CA PRO A 142 30.07 -12.79 -2.03
C PRO A 142 29.89 -11.35 -1.54
N GLY A 143 31.01 -10.66 -1.29
CA GLY A 143 31.05 -9.28 -0.82
C GLY A 143 30.93 -8.23 -1.94
N GLN A 144 31.22 -6.96 -1.59
CA GLN A 144 31.08 -5.77 -2.46
C GLN A 144 31.88 -5.79 -3.77
N LYS A 145 32.99 -6.54 -3.83
CA LYS A 145 33.82 -6.62 -5.04
C LYS A 145 33.14 -7.36 -6.21
N LEU A 146 31.93 -7.88 -6.00
CA LEU A 146 31.14 -8.55 -7.04
C LEU A 146 30.63 -7.51 -8.06
N ASP A 147 30.87 -7.76 -9.34
CA ASP A 147 30.23 -7.00 -10.42
C ASP A 147 28.75 -7.38 -10.52
N ALA A 148 27.91 -6.61 -9.85
CA ALA A 148 26.50 -6.86 -9.73
C ALA A 148 25.78 -6.83 -11.10
N GLU A 149 26.12 -5.88 -11.98
CA GLU A 149 25.49 -5.75 -13.29
C GLU A 149 25.77 -6.98 -14.17
N LYS A 150 27.00 -7.44 -14.13
CA LYS A 150 27.41 -8.64 -14.88
C LYS A 150 26.70 -9.89 -14.40
N VAL A 151 26.62 -10.10 -13.06
CA VAL A 151 25.92 -11.24 -12.45
C VAL A 151 24.42 -11.21 -12.74
N LEU A 152 23.78 -10.03 -12.67
CA LEU A 152 22.36 -9.90 -12.96
C LEU A 152 22.02 -10.15 -14.43
N LYS A 153 22.96 -9.83 -15.34
CA LYS A 153 22.81 -10.13 -16.75
C LYS A 153 23.06 -11.60 -17.07
N ASP A 154 24.08 -12.17 -16.44
CA ASP A 154 24.44 -13.58 -16.60
C ASP A 154 24.95 -14.14 -15.25
N PRO A 155 24.12 -14.90 -14.51
CA PRO A 155 24.53 -15.51 -13.24
C PRO A 155 25.77 -16.40 -13.34
N SER A 156 26.08 -16.96 -14.50
CA SER A 156 27.27 -17.82 -14.70
C SER A 156 28.57 -17.01 -14.70
N SER A 157 28.49 -15.69 -14.84
CA SER A 157 29.64 -14.78 -14.79
C SER A 157 30.13 -14.50 -13.37
N GLY A 158 29.38 -14.93 -12.36
CA GLY A 158 29.74 -14.82 -10.95
C GLY A 158 30.79 -15.84 -10.52
N PRO A 159 31.17 -15.85 -9.21
CA PRO A 159 32.02 -16.88 -8.64
C PRO A 159 31.43 -18.28 -8.90
N LYS A 160 32.31 -19.26 -9.06
CA LYS A 160 31.84 -20.66 -9.15
C LYS A 160 31.02 -21.00 -7.89
N PRO A 161 29.85 -21.65 -8.04
CA PRO A 161 29.06 -22.09 -6.91
C PRO A 161 29.91 -22.95 -5.96
N LYS A 162 29.71 -22.76 -4.65
CA LYS A 162 30.34 -23.62 -3.65
C LYS A 162 29.67 -24.99 -3.70
N GLU A 163 30.49 -26.03 -3.54
CA GLU A 163 29.99 -27.39 -3.33
C GLU A 163 29.31 -27.54 -1.98
N GLY A 164 28.32 -28.43 -1.89
CA GLY A 164 27.60 -28.75 -0.67
C GLY A 164 26.11 -28.41 -0.74
N TYR A 165 25.42 -28.78 0.33
CA TYR A 165 23.94 -28.65 0.36
C TYR A 165 23.44 -27.31 0.83
N GLY A 166 24.18 -26.53 1.63
CA GLY A 166 23.67 -25.41 2.37
C GLY A 166 22.59 -25.82 3.37
N ASP A 167 21.93 -24.86 3.99
CA ASP A 167 20.82 -25.14 4.90
C ASP A 167 19.49 -24.54 4.42
N ASN A 168 18.39 -25.12 4.87
CA ASN A 168 17.05 -24.72 4.43
C ASN A 168 16.58 -23.43 5.10
N SER A 169 17.19 -23.01 6.22
CA SER A 169 16.89 -21.74 6.86
C SER A 169 17.48 -20.56 6.05
N CYS A 170 18.78 -20.59 5.72
CA CYS A 170 19.38 -19.60 4.82
C CYS A 170 18.67 -19.56 3.46
N THR A 171 18.32 -20.74 2.93
CA THR A 171 17.64 -20.87 1.64
C THR A 171 16.30 -20.15 1.61
N GLN A 172 15.44 -20.30 2.62
CA GLN A 172 14.14 -19.62 2.64
C GLN A 172 14.27 -18.09 2.74
N PHE A 173 15.25 -17.57 3.48
CA PHE A 173 15.50 -16.12 3.54
C PHE A 173 16.01 -15.59 2.20
N ALA A 174 16.94 -16.29 1.56
CA ALA A 174 17.40 -15.92 0.22
C ALA A 174 16.27 -15.92 -0.81
N VAL A 175 15.39 -16.93 -0.78
CA VAL A 175 14.21 -17.00 -1.65
C VAL A 175 13.27 -15.82 -1.41
N LEU A 176 12.98 -15.47 -0.15
CA LEU A 176 12.15 -14.29 0.18
C LEU A 176 12.80 -13.00 -0.33
N GLY A 177 14.07 -12.77 -0.05
CA GLY A 177 14.80 -11.59 -0.50
C GLY A 177 14.83 -11.47 -2.02
N LEU A 178 15.11 -12.57 -2.74
CA LEU A 178 15.14 -12.60 -4.21
C LEU A 178 13.77 -12.40 -4.83
N TRP A 179 12.71 -13.00 -4.26
CA TRP A 179 11.35 -12.74 -4.71
C TRP A 179 11.01 -11.25 -4.62
N VAL A 180 11.31 -10.65 -3.47
CA VAL A 180 11.09 -9.21 -3.25
C VAL A 180 11.93 -8.37 -4.22
N ALA A 181 13.22 -8.70 -4.43
CA ALA A 181 14.08 -8.00 -5.38
C ALA A 181 13.59 -8.09 -6.83
N SER A 182 12.88 -9.15 -7.18
CA SER A 182 12.34 -9.31 -8.54
C SER A 182 11.36 -8.19 -8.93
N ARG A 183 10.69 -7.56 -7.95
CA ARG A 183 9.85 -6.38 -8.14
C ARG A 183 10.64 -5.15 -8.61
N SER A 184 11.95 -5.13 -8.34
CA SER A 184 12.89 -4.10 -8.81
C SER A 184 13.53 -4.45 -10.16
N GLY A 185 13.03 -5.49 -10.85
CA GLY A 185 13.50 -5.91 -12.17
C GLY A 185 14.68 -6.89 -12.14
N VAL A 186 14.93 -7.57 -11.03
CA VAL A 186 15.93 -8.65 -10.95
C VAL A 186 15.34 -9.93 -11.53
N ASN A 187 16.05 -10.55 -12.47
CA ASN A 187 15.67 -11.87 -12.99
C ASN A 187 16.11 -12.97 -12.00
N VAL A 188 15.14 -13.73 -11.49
CA VAL A 188 15.34 -14.79 -10.49
C VAL A 188 14.99 -16.19 -11.01
N ASP A 189 14.64 -16.33 -12.29
CA ASP A 189 14.02 -17.54 -12.83
C ASP A 189 14.92 -18.77 -12.68
N ARG A 190 16.18 -18.68 -13.14
CA ARG A 190 17.15 -19.77 -13.01
C ARG A 190 17.43 -20.15 -11.57
N THR A 191 17.51 -19.13 -10.71
CA THR A 191 17.79 -19.29 -9.28
C THR A 191 16.64 -20.02 -8.59
N LEU A 192 15.40 -19.59 -8.80
CA LEU A 192 14.22 -20.22 -8.21
C LEU A 192 13.93 -21.61 -8.79
N ALA A 193 14.25 -21.85 -10.07
CA ALA A 193 14.15 -23.20 -10.65
C ALA A 193 15.08 -24.20 -9.94
N LYS A 194 16.33 -23.80 -9.60
CA LYS A 194 17.25 -24.65 -8.82
C LYS A 194 16.73 -24.91 -7.40
N VAL A 195 16.09 -23.90 -6.78
CA VAL A 195 15.45 -24.05 -5.46
C VAL A 195 14.35 -25.12 -5.51
N ALA A 196 13.47 -25.07 -6.52
CA ALA A 196 12.42 -26.08 -6.68
C ALA A 196 13.03 -27.50 -6.79
N GLN A 197 14.05 -27.67 -7.66
CA GLN A 197 14.73 -28.95 -7.83
C GLN A 197 15.37 -29.45 -6.53
N ARG A 198 15.97 -28.53 -5.73
CA ARG A 198 16.51 -28.86 -4.41
C ARG A 198 15.44 -29.48 -3.52
N PHE A 199 14.33 -28.78 -3.29
CA PHE A 199 13.30 -29.25 -2.36
C PHE A 199 12.60 -30.53 -2.86
N ILE A 200 12.44 -30.72 -4.17
CA ILE A 200 11.94 -31.99 -4.73
C ILE A 200 12.89 -33.15 -4.41
N LYS A 201 14.20 -32.95 -4.59
CA LYS A 201 15.21 -34.02 -4.39
C LYS A 201 15.48 -34.37 -2.93
N THR A 202 15.34 -33.34 -2.04
CA THR A 202 15.76 -33.47 -0.63
C THR A 202 14.61 -33.71 0.33
N GLN A 203 13.39 -33.95 -0.16
CA GLN A 203 12.25 -34.28 0.67
C GLN A 203 12.53 -35.56 1.44
N ALA A 204 12.35 -35.55 2.75
CA ALA A 204 12.50 -36.74 3.61
C ALA A 204 11.35 -37.73 3.37
N ASP A 205 11.53 -38.98 3.82
CA ASP A 205 10.55 -40.04 3.59
C ASP A 205 9.23 -39.81 4.32
N ASP A 206 9.26 -39.04 5.43
CA ASP A 206 8.07 -38.59 6.17
C ASP A 206 7.33 -37.40 5.49
N GLY A 207 7.85 -36.93 4.37
CA GLY A 207 7.26 -35.86 3.56
C GLY A 207 7.72 -34.45 3.90
N GLY A 208 8.47 -34.25 4.98
CA GLY A 208 9.00 -32.94 5.37
C GLY A 208 10.42 -32.67 4.89
N TRP A 209 11.07 -31.66 5.45
CA TRP A 209 12.47 -31.30 5.17
C TRP A 209 13.25 -31.07 6.46
N ALA A 210 14.53 -31.44 6.44
CA ALA A 210 15.49 -31.23 7.52
C ALA A 210 16.17 -29.86 7.40
N TYR A 211 16.93 -29.46 8.42
CA TYR A 211 17.77 -28.25 8.38
C TYR A 211 18.88 -28.39 7.32
N ILE A 212 19.58 -29.50 7.36
CA ILE A 212 20.53 -29.94 6.31
C ILE A 212 19.96 -31.20 5.69
N ALA A 213 19.91 -31.26 4.36
CA ALA A 213 19.21 -32.31 3.62
C ALA A 213 19.81 -33.70 3.85
N GLU A 214 21.13 -33.79 4.04
CA GLU A 214 21.85 -35.03 4.14
C GLU A 214 22.98 -34.89 5.18
N VAL A 215 23.09 -35.86 6.04
CA VAL A 215 24.18 -35.98 7.03
C VAL A 215 24.81 -37.34 6.85
N GLU A 216 26.11 -37.36 6.57
CA GLU A 216 26.89 -38.60 6.37
C GLU A 216 26.28 -39.55 5.31
N GLY A 217 25.76 -39.00 4.20
CA GLY A 217 25.16 -39.79 3.12
C GLY A 217 23.78 -40.39 3.43
N LYS A 218 23.15 -40.02 4.57
CA LYS A 218 21.79 -40.42 4.93
C LYS A 218 20.85 -39.22 4.95
N LYS A 219 19.64 -39.39 4.44
CA LYS A 219 18.59 -38.37 4.55
C LYS A 219 18.31 -38.10 6.03
N ALA A 220 18.37 -36.83 6.41
CA ALA A 220 18.01 -36.37 7.75
C ALA A 220 16.49 -36.35 7.93
N GLY A 221 16.01 -36.62 9.14
CA GLY A 221 14.59 -36.51 9.50
C GLY A 221 14.08 -35.09 9.42
N SER A 222 12.80 -34.90 9.11
CA SER A 222 12.20 -33.56 8.93
C SER A 222 12.12 -32.77 10.23
N GLY A 223 12.34 -31.46 10.14
CA GLY A 223 12.08 -30.47 11.19
C GLY A 223 10.84 -29.65 10.91
N GLU A 224 10.17 -29.23 11.97
CA GLU A 224 8.91 -28.46 11.88
C GLU A 224 9.07 -27.15 11.09
N SER A 225 10.02 -26.29 11.47
CA SER A 225 10.27 -25.00 10.79
C SER A 225 10.78 -25.21 9.36
N MET A 226 11.59 -26.23 9.14
CA MET A 226 12.18 -26.49 7.83
C MET A 226 11.17 -27.09 6.85
N THR A 227 10.17 -27.79 7.34
CA THR A 227 9.05 -28.27 6.51
C THR A 227 8.23 -27.08 6.01
N GLY A 228 7.92 -26.09 6.86
CA GLY A 228 7.31 -24.84 6.45
C GLY A 228 8.18 -24.05 5.45
N ALA A 229 9.51 -24.03 5.66
CA ALA A 229 10.46 -23.40 4.74
C ALA A 229 10.44 -24.06 3.35
N GLY A 230 10.37 -25.38 3.27
CA GLY A 230 10.27 -26.13 2.02
C GLY A 230 8.99 -25.80 1.25
N LEU A 231 7.86 -25.79 1.94
CA LEU A 231 6.58 -25.42 1.35
C LEU A 231 6.58 -23.98 0.81
N PHE A 232 7.10 -23.03 1.59
CA PHE A 232 7.25 -21.65 1.16
C PHE A 232 8.11 -21.53 -0.10
N CYS A 233 9.27 -22.17 -0.13
CA CYS A 233 10.18 -22.12 -1.27
C CYS A 233 9.59 -22.73 -2.54
N LEU A 234 8.87 -23.85 -2.42
CA LEU A 234 8.16 -24.47 -3.55
C LEU A 234 7.04 -23.57 -4.07
N ALA A 235 6.28 -22.95 -3.17
CA ALA A 235 5.21 -22.03 -3.53
C ALA A 235 5.75 -20.79 -4.28
N VAL A 236 6.86 -20.21 -3.82
CA VAL A 236 7.52 -19.09 -4.51
C VAL A 236 8.04 -19.51 -5.88
N ALA A 237 8.65 -20.67 -6.00
CA ALA A 237 9.15 -21.16 -7.27
C ALA A 237 8.02 -21.41 -8.28
N GLN A 238 6.89 -21.96 -7.84
CA GLN A 238 5.71 -22.14 -8.69
C GLN A 238 5.09 -20.81 -9.09
N ALA A 239 4.94 -19.86 -8.16
CA ALA A 239 4.45 -18.51 -8.47
C ALA A 239 5.34 -17.82 -9.53
N ASN A 240 6.66 -18.03 -9.45
CA ASN A 240 7.58 -17.51 -10.46
C ASN A 240 7.34 -18.12 -11.85
N GLN A 241 7.12 -19.44 -11.93
CA GLN A 241 6.82 -20.12 -13.19
C GLN A 241 5.53 -19.60 -13.82
N ILE A 242 4.46 -19.41 -13.02
CA ILE A 242 3.20 -18.82 -13.46
C ILE A 242 3.41 -17.39 -13.96
N ARG A 243 4.17 -16.58 -13.24
CA ARG A 243 4.49 -15.20 -13.63
C ARG A 243 5.20 -15.11 -14.98
N GLU A 244 6.17 -15.98 -15.21
CA GLU A 244 6.95 -15.98 -16.46
C GLU A 244 6.12 -16.54 -17.65
N ALA A 245 5.28 -17.53 -17.41
CA ALA A 245 4.34 -18.01 -18.42
C ALA A 245 3.36 -16.91 -18.85
N ASN A 246 2.80 -16.18 -17.89
CA ASN A 246 1.88 -15.07 -18.15
C ASN A 246 2.56 -13.97 -18.99
N LYS A 247 3.84 -13.65 -18.70
CA LYS A 247 4.62 -12.67 -19.49
C LYS A 247 4.88 -13.12 -20.92
N SER A 248 5.15 -14.40 -21.12
CA SER A 248 5.55 -14.95 -22.44
C SER A 248 4.35 -15.33 -23.31
N GLY A 249 3.12 -15.28 -22.79
CA GLY A 249 1.91 -15.78 -23.46
C GLY A 249 1.93 -17.29 -23.73
N LYS A 250 2.86 -18.01 -23.12
CA LYS A 250 2.97 -19.47 -23.23
C LYS A 250 2.09 -20.11 -22.14
N LYS A 251 1.43 -21.20 -22.49
CA LYS A 251 0.80 -22.02 -21.46
C LYS A 251 1.91 -22.56 -20.54
N THR A 252 1.67 -22.50 -19.24
CA THR A 252 2.56 -23.10 -18.23
C THR A 252 2.66 -24.60 -18.47
N GLU A 253 3.87 -25.18 -18.42
CA GLU A 253 4.06 -26.63 -18.43
C GLU A 253 4.09 -27.14 -16.98
N GLY A 254 3.56 -28.35 -16.74
CA GLY A 254 3.49 -28.96 -15.40
C GLY A 254 2.16 -28.72 -14.66
N PRO A 255 2.07 -29.03 -13.37
CA PRO A 255 0.82 -28.97 -12.59
C PRO A 255 0.12 -27.60 -12.61
N ALA A 256 0.89 -26.51 -12.74
CA ALA A 256 0.35 -25.16 -12.88
C ALA A 256 -0.34 -24.91 -14.24
N ALA A 257 0.05 -25.65 -15.29
CA ALA A 257 -0.52 -25.53 -16.63
C ALA A 257 -1.92 -26.15 -16.76
N GLU A 258 -2.21 -27.11 -15.91
CA GLU A 258 -3.46 -27.85 -15.92
C GLU A 258 -4.51 -27.23 -14.97
N GLY A 259 -4.23 -26.03 -14.39
CA GLY A 259 -5.08 -25.41 -13.40
C GLY A 259 -5.17 -26.19 -12.08
N LYS A 260 -4.22 -27.12 -11.86
CA LYS A 260 -4.17 -27.90 -10.63
C LYS A 260 -3.68 -27.03 -9.47
N SER A 261 -4.35 -27.15 -8.35
CA SER A 261 -3.95 -26.53 -7.10
C SER A 261 -2.53 -26.94 -6.72
N LEU A 262 -1.75 -26.05 -6.11
CA LEU A 262 -0.44 -26.38 -5.55
C LEU A 262 -0.51 -27.61 -4.60
N LEU A 263 -1.64 -27.75 -3.90
CA LEU A 263 -1.92 -28.90 -3.02
C LEU A 263 -2.03 -30.25 -3.75
N GLU A 264 -2.26 -30.26 -5.07
CA GLU A 264 -2.27 -31.48 -5.89
C GLU A 264 -0.87 -31.94 -6.33
N ASN A 265 0.16 -31.08 -6.14
CA ASN A 265 1.54 -31.46 -6.36
C ASN A 265 1.97 -32.49 -5.28
N PRO A 266 2.39 -33.72 -5.65
CA PRO A 266 2.65 -34.79 -4.68
C PRO A 266 3.72 -34.42 -3.63
N VAL A 267 4.75 -33.67 -4.02
CA VAL A 267 5.81 -33.22 -3.10
C VAL A 267 5.24 -32.20 -2.11
N PHE A 268 4.49 -31.24 -2.62
CA PHE A 268 3.86 -30.22 -1.79
C PHE A 268 2.81 -30.82 -0.85
N ALA A 269 1.95 -31.70 -1.36
CA ALA A 269 0.91 -32.38 -0.58
C ALA A 269 1.47 -33.20 0.60
N LYS A 270 2.57 -33.94 0.38
CA LYS A 270 3.26 -34.67 1.45
C LYS A 270 3.82 -33.73 2.52
N GLY A 271 4.49 -32.65 2.11
CA GLY A 271 5.01 -31.63 3.03
C GLY A 271 3.90 -30.93 3.80
N PHE A 272 2.80 -30.61 3.13
CA PHE A 272 1.63 -29.99 3.74
C PHE A 272 0.96 -30.90 4.79
N LYS A 273 0.81 -32.20 4.47
CA LYS A 273 0.34 -33.20 5.43
C LYS A 273 1.25 -33.26 6.67
N ARG A 274 2.58 -33.30 6.44
CA ARG A 274 3.57 -33.31 7.52
C ARG A 274 3.50 -32.05 8.39
N THR A 275 3.27 -30.88 7.79
CA THR A 275 3.03 -29.64 8.52
C THR A 275 1.78 -29.76 9.40
N GLY A 276 0.71 -30.37 8.89
CA GLY A 276 -0.49 -30.65 9.69
C GLY A 276 -0.21 -31.47 10.94
N ASP A 277 0.69 -32.45 10.86
CA ASP A 277 1.11 -33.23 12.03
C ASP A 277 1.87 -32.38 13.06
N PHE A 278 2.77 -31.49 12.61
CA PHE A 278 3.47 -30.56 13.50
C PHE A 278 2.54 -29.54 14.15
N VAL A 279 1.58 -29.01 13.40
CA VAL A 279 0.62 -27.99 13.90
C VAL A 279 -0.27 -28.55 15.02
N LYS A 280 -0.54 -29.84 15.08
CA LYS A 280 -1.25 -30.48 16.21
C LYS A 280 -0.52 -30.26 17.54
N GLY A 281 0.80 -30.13 17.53
CA GLY A 281 1.64 -29.87 18.70
C GLY A 281 1.79 -28.39 19.09
N LEU A 282 1.16 -27.44 18.37
CA LEU A 282 1.27 -26.02 18.69
C LEU A 282 0.77 -25.71 20.11
N GLY A 283 1.53 -24.86 20.81
CA GLY A 283 1.22 -24.43 22.18
C GLY A 283 2.23 -23.41 22.72
N PRO A 284 2.20 -23.13 24.03
CA PRO A 284 3.05 -22.10 24.64
C PRO A 284 4.56 -22.33 24.47
N GLY A 285 4.98 -23.59 24.35
CA GLY A 285 6.38 -23.99 24.13
C GLY A 285 6.86 -23.94 22.69
N SER A 286 5.98 -23.64 21.73
CA SER A 286 6.36 -23.65 20.30
C SER A 286 7.38 -22.57 19.98
N ALA A 287 8.41 -22.93 19.20
CA ALA A 287 9.40 -21.99 18.71
C ALA A 287 8.72 -20.91 17.84
N ARG A 288 9.03 -19.62 18.09
CA ARG A 288 8.42 -18.49 17.34
C ARG A 288 8.81 -18.54 15.86
N TYR A 289 9.98 -19.06 15.56
CA TYR A 289 10.41 -19.30 14.19
C TYR A 289 9.53 -20.34 13.48
N PHE A 290 9.10 -21.40 14.19
CA PHE A 290 8.14 -22.37 13.64
C PHE A 290 6.77 -21.73 13.42
N LEU A 291 6.28 -20.96 14.40
CA LEU A 291 5.02 -20.21 14.25
C LEU A 291 5.05 -19.31 13.00
N TRP A 292 6.15 -18.57 12.79
CA TRP A 292 6.31 -17.75 11.59
C TRP A 292 6.38 -18.58 10.30
N SER A 293 6.95 -19.78 10.34
CA SER A 293 6.96 -20.70 9.19
C SER A 293 5.55 -21.19 8.85
N VAL A 294 4.75 -21.54 9.86
CA VAL A 294 3.33 -21.93 9.71
C VAL A 294 2.50 -20.77 9.17
N GLU A 295 2.68 -19.57 9.74
CA GLU A 295 1.97 -18.37 9.34
C GLU A 295 2.17 -18.10 7.85
N ARG A 296 3.40 -18.17 7.34
CA ARG A 296 3.68 -17.94 5.92
C ARG A 296 2.96 -18.93 5.02
N VAL A 297 2.89 -20.20 5.40
CA VAL A 297 2.15 -21.23 4.64
C VAL A 297 0.64 -20.96 4.71
N GLY A 298 0.12 -20.71 5.89
CA GLY A 298 -1.31 -20.45 6.12
C GLY A 298 -1.80 -19.21 5.38
N VAL A 299 -1.07 -18.09 5.51
CA VAL A 299 -1.40 -16.82 4.86
C VAL A 299 -1.21 -16.89 3.33
N LEU A 300 -0.11 -17.53 2.89
CA LEU A 300 0.18 -17.67 1.46
C LEU A 300 -0.91 -18.44 0.71
N LEU A 301 -1.46 -19.46 1.32
CA LEU A 301 -2.50 -20.33 0.74
C LEU A 301 -3.92 -19.92 1.16
N GLY A 302 -4.09 -18.84 1.93
CA GLY A 302 -5.40 -18.37 2.38
C GLY A 302 -6.13 -19.37 3.30
N LEU A 303 -5.41 -20.13 4.12
CA LEU A 303 -5.96 -21.20 4.92
C LEU A 303 -6.35 -20.73 6.33
N GLU A 304 -7.55 -21.06 6.77
CA GLU A 304 -7.98 -20.92 8.16
C GLU A 304 -7.47 -22.10 9.03
N GLN A 305 -7.35 -23.26 8.41
CA GLN A 305 -6.89 -24.49 9.08
C GLN A 305 -5.74 -25.17 8.31
N ILE A 306 -4.81 -25.76 9.03
CA ILE A 306 -3.80 -26.69 8.48
C ILE A 306 -4.03 -28.05 9.14
N GLY A 307 -4.44 -29.03 8.32
CA GLY A 307 -5.07 -30.25 8.84
C GLY A 307 -6.42 -29.90 9.49
N GLU A 308 -6.64 -30.36 10.73
CA GLU A 308 -7.85 -30.12 11.51
C GLU A 308 -7.67 -28.98 12.54
N VAL A 309 -6.56 -28.24 12.48
CA VAL A 309 -6.20 -27.25 13.49
C VAL A 309 -6.30 -25.84 12.94
N ASP A 310 -7.04 -24.97 13.62
CA ASP A 310 -6.91 -23.54 13.45
C ASP A 310 -5.52 -23.11 13.94
N TRP A 311 -4.61 -23.01 12.98
CA TRP A 311 -3.21 -22.72 13.23
C TRP A 311 -2.99 -21.35 13.88
N PHE A 312 -3.82 -20.36 13.49
CA PHE A 312 -3.67 -19.00 14.00
C PHE A 312 -4.14 -18.94 15.46
N GLN A 313 -5.36 -19.42 15.73
CA GLN A 313 -5.89 -19.40 17.09
C GLN A 313 -4.99 -20.16 18.04
N ARG A 314 -4.51 -21.36 17.65
CA ARG A 314 -3.64 -22.18 18.48
C ARG A 314 -2.29 -21.51 18.76
N GLY A 315 -1.66 -20.93 17.74
CA GLY A 315 -0.38 -20.23 17.88
C GLY A 315 -0.51 -18.93 18.68
N ALA A 316 -1.56 -18.14 18.43
CA ALA A 316 -1.84 -16.92 19.18
C ALA A 316 -2.08 -17.20 20.66
N ASP A 317 -2.83 -18.25 21.00
CA ASP A 317 -2.99 -18.75 22.38
C ASP A 317 -1.66 -18.96 23.08
N GLY A 318 -0.74 -19.64 22.43
CA GLY A 318 0.60 -19.88 22.94
C GLY A 318 1.39 -18.59 23.16
N LEU A 319 1.33 -17.68 22.20
CA LEU A 319 2.02 -16.40 22.27
C LEU A 319 1.47 -15.50 23.40
N LEU A 320 0.15 -15.39 23.54
CA LEU A 320 -0.45 -14.57 24.59
C LEU A 320 -0.09 -15.05 25.99
N LYS A 321 0.03 -16.37 26.18
CA LYS A 321 0.43 -16.97 27.47
C LYS A 321 1.91 -16.80 27.80
N THR A 322 2.75 -16.51 26.82
CA THR A 322 4.22 -16.46 26.96
C THR A 322 4.82 -15.07 26.73
N GLN A 323 4.00 -14.05 26.49
CA GLN A 323 4.46 -12.68 26.42
C GLN A 323 4.91 -12.20 27.79
N THR A 324 6.09 -11.59 27.89
CA THR A 324 6.62 -11.06 29.15
C THR A 324 5.87 -9.79 29.59
N GLU A 325 6.07 -9.37 30.83
CA GLU A 325 5.49 -8.12 31.35
C GLU A 325 6.01 -6.89 30.58
N GLU A 326 7.26 -6.93 30.11
CA GLU A 326 7.86 -5.88 29.30
C GLU A 326 7.28 -5.84 27.88
N GLY A 327 6.57 -6.88 27.46
CA GLY A 327 5.87 -6.97 26.18
C GLY A 327 6.62 -7.73 25.08
N GLY A 328 7.82 -8.23 25.35
CA GLY A 328 8.59 -9.07 24.43
C GLY A 328 8.28 -10.55 24.55
N TRP A 329 9.02 -11.38 23.81
CA TRP A 329 9.06 -12.84 23.93
C TRP A 329 10.49 -13.31 24.12
N PRO A 330 10.75 -14.23 25.08
CA PRO A 330 12.10 -14.74 25.35
C PRO A 330 12.71 -15.39 24.13
N SER A 331 14.01 -15.14 23.91
CA SER A 331 14.75 -15.72 22.78
C SER A 331 15.18 -17.16 23.06
N ALA A 332 15.12 -17.98 22.00
CA ALA A 332 15.79 -19.26 21.97
C ALA A 332 17.33 -19.15 21.83
N TRP A 333 17.84 -17.97 21.38
CA TRP A 333 19.28 -17.70 21.18
C TRP A 333 19.82 -16.73 22.23
N VAL A 334 19.81 -17.16 23.49
CA VAL A 334 20.07 -16.32 24.67
C VAL A 334 21.44 -15.60 24.62
N ASP A 335 22.46 -16.23 24.05
CA ASP A 335 23.80 -15.62 23.97
C ASP A 335 23.94 -14.53 22.90
N ALA A 336 23.24 -14.67 21.78
CA ALA A 336 23.31 -13.73 20.66
C ALA A 336 22.21 -12.68 20.71
N ASP A 337 21.04 -13.02 21.22
CA ASP A 337 19.81 -12.21 21.31
C ASP A 337 19.33 -12.11 22.75
N LYS A 338 20.08 -11.41 23.58
CA LYS A 338 19.78 -11.28 25.02
C LYS A 338 18.44 -10.61 25.31
N ALA A 339 17.97 -9.75 24.40
CA ALA A 339 16.71 -9.04 24.57
C ALA A 339 15.48 -9.78 24.02
N GLY A 340 15.67 -10.91 23.32
CA GLY A 340 14.55 -11.63 22.69
C GLY A 340 13.96 -10.91 21.47
N LEU A 341 14.78 -10.15 20.75
CA LEU A 341 14.35 -9.33 19.62
C LEU A 341 13.82 -10.18 18.46
N THR A 342 14.54 -11.25 18.13
CA THR A 342 14.20 -12.13 17.01
C THR A 342 12.87 -12.83 17.25
N ASP A 343 12.69 -13.44 18.43
CA ASP A 343 11.45 -14.11 18.78
C ASP A 343 10.27 -13.14 18.93
N THR A 344 10.54 -11.91 19.43
CA THR A 344 9.53 -10.84 19.46
C THR A 344 9.11 -10.44 18.05
N CYS A 345 10.04 -10.30 17.11
CA CYS A 345 9.71 -10.00 15.72
C CYS A 345 8.87 -11.10 15.08
N PHE A 346 9.27 -12.38 15.24
CA PHE A 346 8.49 -13.49 14.69
C PHE A 346 7.10 -13.62 15.32
N ALA A 347 6.97 -13.40 16.63
CA ALA A 347 5.67 -13.36 17.30
C ALA A 347 4.78 -12.23 16.76
N LEU A 348 5.32 -11.03 16.57
CA LEU A 348 4.60 -9.89 16.00
C LEU A 348 4.17 -10.13 14.55
N LEU A 349 5.03 -10.71 13.72
CA LEU A 349 4.69 -11.08 12.34
C LEU A 349 3.59 -12.13 12.30
N PHE A 350 3.68 -13.16 13.15
CA PHE A 350 2.65 -14.18 13.28
C PHE A 350 1.29 -13.59 13.71
N LEU A 351 1.26 -12.83 14.82
CA LEU A 351 0.03 -12.22 15.33
C LEU A 351 -0.60 -11.21 14.37
N ARG A 352 0.20 -10.66 13.46
CA ARG A 352 -0.26 -9.76 12.41
C ARG A 352 -0.80 -10.51 11.19
N LYS A 353 -0.48 -11.77 11.00
CA LYS A 353 -0.63 -12.51 9.73
C LYS A 353 0.04 -11.74 8.58
N ALA A 354 1.32 -11.42 8.77
CA ALA A 354 2.06 -10.52 7.89
C ALA A 354 2.36 -11.15 6.54
N ASN A 355 1.61 -10.83 5.51
CA ASN A 355 1.83 -11.35 4.16
C ASN A 355 2.95 -10.59 3.42
N LEU A 356 4.20 -10.94 3.68
CA LEU A 356 5.37 -10.39 2.99
C LEU A 356 5.44 -10.75 1.49
N GLY A 357 4.63 -11.72 1.05
CA GLY A 357 4.56 -12.24 -0.31
C GLY A 357 3.14 -12.27 -0.89
N SER A 358 2.33 -11.26 -0.66
CA SER A 358 0.92 -11.21 -1.12
C SER A 358 0.73 -11.42 -2.63
N ASP A 359 1.71 -11.03 -3.42
CA ASP A 359 1.74 -11.28 -4.86
C ASP A 359 1.96 -12.76 -5.23
N ILE A 360 2.59 -13.54 -4.33
CA ILE A 360 2.71 -14.99 -4.48
C ILE A 360 1.34 -15.65 -4.35
N SER A 361 0.59 -15.32 -3.29
CA SER A 361 -0.76 -15.84 -3.06
C SER A 361 -1.64 -15.64 -4.30
N ARG A 362 -1.62 -14.43 -4.88
CA ARG A 362 -2.38 -14.10 -6.09
C ARG A 362 -2.01 -14.97 -7.30
N LEU A 363 -0.72 -15.20 -7.51
CA LEU A 363 -0.25 -16.02 -8.63
C LEU A 363 -0.67 -17.49 -8.45
N LEU A 364 -0.66 -17.99 -7.22
CA LEU A 364 -1.05 -19.36 -6.89
C LEU A 364 -2.56 -19.60 -6.96
N GLU A 365 -3.37 -18.58 -6.67
CA GLU A 365 -4.83 -18.64 -6.82
C GLU A 365 -5.26 -18.77 -8.29
N GLY A 366 -4.36 -18.49 -9.23
CA GLY A 366 -4.61 -18.52 -10.66
C GLY A 366 -5.40 -17.32 -11.18
N GLU A 367 -5.53 -17.20 -12.50
CA GLU A 367 -6.38 -16.18 -13.12
C GLU A 367 -7.84 -16.60 -12.97
N GLN A 368 -8.53 -15.93 -12.07
CA GLN A 368 -9.98 -16.01 -12.03
C GLN A 368 -10.55 -15.12 -13.14
N GLU A 369 -11.43 -15.65 -13.96
CA GLU A 369 -12.09 -14.88 -15.01
C GLU A 369 -12.96 -13.74 -14.44
N GLN A 370 -13.53 -13.94 -13.25
CA GLN A 370 -14.39 -12.99 -12.56
C GLN A 370 -13.61 -12.23 -11.50
N LYS A 371 -13.24 -10.99 -11.81
CA LYS A 371 -12.34 -10.14 -11.01
C LYS A 371 -13.07 -9.19 -10.05
N PHE A 372 -14.37 -9.05 -10.16
CA PHE A 372 -15.16 -8.10 -9.38
C PHE A 372 -16.01 -8.86 -8.36
N ASN A 373 -15.70 -8.71 -7.09
CA ASN A 373 -16.31 -9.47 -6.00
C ASN A 373 -17.13 -8.55 -5.09
N ILE A 374 -18.40 -8.87 -4.86
CA ILE A 374 -19.23 -8.17 -3.88
C ILE A 374 -18.94 -8.79 -2.51
N VAL A 375 -18.30 -7.99 -1.64
CA VAL A 375 -17.78 -8.45 -0.36
C VAL A 375 -18.90 -8.86 0.60
N GLY A 376 -18.69 -9.98 1.30
CA GLY A 376 -19.59 -10.44 2.36
C GLY A 376 -20.80 -11.25 1.89
N ARG A 377 -21.05 -11.37 0.58
CA ARG A 377 -22.15 -12.22 0.07
C ARG A 377 -21.82 -13.71 0.18
N LYS A 378 -22.81 -14.49 0.60
CA LYS A 378 -22.72 -15.96 0.67
C LYS A 378 -23.89 -16.56 -0.11
N PRO A 379 -23.66 -17.36 -1.15
CA PRO A 379 -22.36 -17.70 -1.74
C PRO A 379 -21.63 -16.47 -2.30
N ALA A 380 -20.32 -16.55 -2.42
CA ALA A 380 -19.48 -15.46 -2.95
C ALA A 380 -19.96 -15.07 -4.35
N MET A 381 -20.23 -13.78 -4.55
CA MET A 381 -20.69 -13.24 -5.84
C MET A 381 -19.53 -12.56 -6.56
N ARG A 382 -19.03 -13.18 -7.61
CA ARG A 382 -17.95 -12.71 -8.47
C ARG A 382 -18.47 -12.45 -9.87
N LEU A 383 -18.04 -11.37 -10.48
CA LEU A 383 -18.54 -10.86 -11.74
C LEU A 383 -17.39 -10.56 -12.70
N ALA A 384 -17.67 -10.63 -14.01
CA ALA A 384 -16.63 -10.46 -15.03
C ALA A 384 -16.29 -8.99 -15.29
N THR A 385 -17.28 -8.09 -15.16
CA THR A 385 -17.11 -6.67 -15.43
C THR A 385 -17.48 -5.79 -14.23
N ILE A 386 -16.88 -4.61 -14.16
CA ILE A 386 -17.25 -3.61 -13.14
C ILE A 386 -18.72 -3.17 -13.28
N GLN A 387 -19.23 -3.10 -14.50
CA GLN A 387 -20.62 -2.72 -14.75
C GLN A 387 -21.60 -3.72 -14.15
N GLU A 388 -21.38 -5.03 -14.39
CA GLU A 388 -22.18 -6.09 -13.77
C GLU A 388 -22.13 -6.01 -12.24
N ALA A 389 -20.94 -5.73 -11.67
CA ALA A 389 -20.78 -5.62 -10.24
C ALA A 389 -21.53 -4.41 -9.65
N VAL A 390 -21.49 -3.25 -10.33
CA VAL A 390 -22.24 -2.05 -9.92
C VAL A 390 -23.75 -2.27 -10.02
N ASP A 391 -24.21 -2.95 -11.07
CA ASP A 391 -25.62 -3.25 -11.25
C ASP A 391 -26.13 -4.23 -10.17
N ALA A 392 -25.35 -5.24 -9.82
CA ALA A 392 -25.67 -6.26 -8.84
C ALA A 392 -25.50 -5.82 -7.37
N ALA A 393 -24.66 -4.83 -7.10
CA ALA A 393 -24.42 -4.34 -5.73
C ALA A 393 -25.66 -3.64 -5.17
N ASN A 394 -25.96 -3.90 -3.89
CA ASN A 394 -26.93 -3.12 -3.11
C ASN A 394 -26.25 -1.85 -2.54
N PRO A 395 -27.03 -0.84 -2.10
CA PRO A 395 -26.50 0.26 -1.34
C PRO A 395 -25.66 -0.21 -0.14
N GLU A 396 -24.59 0.51 0.19
CA GLU A 396 -23.62 0.27 1.26
C GLU A 396 -22.71 -0.98 1.06
N GLU A 397 -22.86 -1.71 -0.06
CA GLU A 397 -21.96 -2.82 -0.35
C GLU A 397 -20.62 -2.35 -0.94
N THR A 398 -19.61 -3.20 -0.76
CA THR A 398 -18.26 -3.01 -1.29
C THR A 398 -18.01 -3.96 -2.45
N ILE A 399 -17.59 -3.39 -3.58
CA ILE A 399 -17.10 -4.14 -4.75
C ILE A 399 -15.57 -4.17 -4.65
N ARG A 400 -15.00 -5.35 -4.45
CA ARG A 400 -13.55 -5.56 -4.42
C ARG A 400 -13.04 -6.03 -5.78
N ILE A 401 -11.96 -5.43 -6.24
CA ILE A 401 -11.35 -5.70 -7.53
C ILE A 401 -10.12 -6.58 -7.35
N ASP A 402 -10.23 -7.85 -7.70
CA ASP A 402 -9.19 -8.86 -7.52
C ASP A 402 -8.35 -9.05 -8.81
N GLY A 403 -7.80 -7.96 -9.34
CA GLY A 403 -6.96 -7.98 -10.53
C GLY A 403 -6.31 -6.62 -10.85
N PRO A 404 -5.25 -6.60 -11.68
CA PRO A 404 -4.53 -5.38 -12.03
C PRO A 404 -5.17 -4.59 -13.19
N GLY A 405 -5.94 -5.21 -14.05
CA GLY A 405 -6.37 -4.65 -15.33
C GLY A 405 -5.21 -4.64 -16.35
N PRO A 406 -5.13 -3.67 -17.28
CA PRO A 406 -6.08 -2.56 -17.46
C PRO A 406 -7.42 -2.99 -18.06
N TRP A 407 -8.51 -2.53 -17.48
CA TRP A 407 -9.83 -2.71 -18.07
C TRP A 407 -10.24 -1.47 -18.84
N LYS A 408 -10.69 -1.68 -20.07
CA LYS A 408 -11.34 -0.63 -20.85
C LYS A 408 -12.80 -0.54 -20.42
N ILE A 409 -13.22 0.64 -19.98
CA ILE A 409 -14.59 0.89 -19.56
C ILE A 409 -15.19 2.05 -20.37
N GLY A 410 -16.46 1.91 -20.76
CA GLY A 410 -17.25 3.04 -21.21
C GLY A 410 -17.65 3.94 -20.04
N HIS A 411 -18.57 4.87 -20.28
CA HIS A 411 -19.13 5.69 -19.21
C HIS A 411 -19.75 4.81 -18.11
N LEU A 412 -19.27 4.97 -16.87
CA LEU A 412 -19.74 4.23 -15.69
C LEU A 412 -20.60 5.15 -14.82
N GLU A 413 -21.83 4.77 -14.55
CA GLU A 413 -22.76 5.54 -13.73
C GLU A 413 -22.93 4.90 -12.35
N LEU A 414 -22.61 5.65 -11.29
CA LEU A 414 -22.67 5.20 -9.90
C LEU A 414 -23.79 5.96 -9.17
N THR A 415 -24.96 5.35 -9.11
CA THR A 415 -26.18 5.95 -8.52
C THR A 415 -26.50 5.49 -7.12
N LYS A 416 -25.73 4.53 -6.60
CA LYS A 416 -25.90 3.92 -5.28
C LYS A 416 -24.78 4.36 -4.34
N ASN A 417 -25.06 4.32 -3.04
CA ASN A 417 -24.00 4.45 -2.02
C ASN A 417 -23.18 3.17 -2.03
N ILE A 418 -21.98 3.18 -2.60
CA ILE A 418 -21.13 2.00 -2.71
C ILE A 418 -19.67 2.35 -2.54
N THR A 419 -18.88 1.34 -2.13
CA THR A 419 -17.43 1.40 -2.15
C THR A 419 -16.88 0.52 -3.28
N ILE A 420 -15.98 1.04 -4.09
CA ILE A 420 -15.19 0.27 -5.07
C ILE A 420 -13.75 0.27 -4.62
N GLN A 421 -13.22 -0.90 -4.30
CA GLN A 421 -11.96 -1.06 -3.59
C GLN A 421 -11.02 -2.02 -4.33
N ALA A 422 -9.75 -1.68 -4.43
CA ALA A 422 -8.73 -2.63 -4.87
C ALA A 422 -8.62 -3.82 -3.92
N GLY A 423 -8.52 -5.03 -4.43
CA GLY A 423 -8.13 -6.21 -3.65
C GLY A 423 -6.70 -6.06 -3.09
N PHE A 424 -6.38 -6.81 -2.04
CA PHE A 424 -5.06 -6.75 -1.42
C PHE A 424 -3.95 -7.10 -2.43
N GLY A 425 -2.91 -6.28 -2.49
CA GLY A 425 -1.77 -6.43 -3.41
C GLY A 425 -2.09 -6.14 -4.88
N TYR A 426 -3.29 -5.67 -5.23
CA TYR A 426 -3.62 -5.25 -6.59
C TYR A 426 -3.52 -3.74 -6.76
N THR A 427 -3.27 -3.33 -7.99
CA THR A 427 -3.34 -1.94 -8.43
C THR A 427 -4.24 -1.88 -9.66
N PRO A 428 -5.57 -1.91 -9.48
CA PRO A 428 -6.51 -1.90 -10.59
C PRO A 428 -6.35 -0.65 -11.47
N VAL A 429 -6.32 -0.84 -12.78
CA VAL A 429 -6.25 0.25 -13.75
C VAL A 429 -7.50 0.22 -14.63
N PHE A 430 -8.27 1.30 -14.62
CA PHE A 430 -9.34 1.53 -15.58
C PHE A 430 -8.91 2.55 -16.63
N LYS A 431 -9.10 2.19 -17.91
CA LYS A 431 -8.89 3.07 -19.06
C LYS A 431 -10.21 3.42 -19.70
N PHE A 432 -10.46 4.70 -19.92
CA PHE A 432 -11.70 5.15 -20.53
C PHE A 432 -11.75 4.84 -22.04
N GLU A 433 -12.77 4.10 -22.47
CA GLU A 433 -13.12 3.99 -23.90
C GLU A 433 -14.07 5.13 -24.30
N ILE A 434 -13.46 6.21 -24.72
CA ILE A 434 -14.15 7.43 -25.14
C ILE A 434 -15.20 7.14 -26.23
N GLY A 435 -16.36 7.75 -26.09
CA GLY A 435 -17.46 7.55 -27.02
C GLY A 435 -18.19 6.21 -26.91
N LYS A 436 -18.02 5.49 -25.80
CA LYS A 436 -18.84 4.33 -25.46
C LYS A 436 -19.69 4.56 -24.22
N SER A 437 -20.97 4.19 -24.32
CA SER A 437 -21.87 4.13 -23.16
C SER A 437 -21.53 2.93 -22.28
N ARG A 438 -22.16 2.86 -21.12
CA ARG A 438 -22.13 1.72 -20.20
C ARG A 438 -22.50 0.38 -20.87
N LEU A 439 -23.37 0.39 -21.90
CA LEU A 439 -23.78 -0.77 -22.67
C LEU A 439 -22.96 -0.99 -23.94
N GLY A 440 -21.83 -0.28 -24.10
CA GLY A 440 -20.97 -0.37 -25.28
C GLY A 440 -21.54 0.33 -26.53
N ILE A 441 -22.67 1.05 -26.41
CA ILE A 441 -23.26 1.82 -27.50
C ILE A 441 -22.36 3.00 -27.82
N LYS A 442 -22.14 3.24 -29.12
CA LYS A 442 -21.30 4.34 -29.58
C LYS A 442 -21.98 5.68 -29.35
N LEU A 443 -21.31 6.56 -28.62
CA LEU A 443 -21.73 7.93 -28.30
C LEU A 443 -20.86 8.93 -29.08
N LYS A 444 -21.40 10.11 -29.37
CA LYS A 444 -20.64 11.20 -30.00
C LYS A 444 -20.13 12.17 -28.95
N PRO A 445 -18.81 12.33 -28.77
CA PRO A 445 -18.24 13.23 -27.76
C PRO A 445 -18.68 14.69 -27.93
N GLU A 446 -18.99 15.12 -29.14
CA GLU A 446 -19.39 16.50 -29.44
C GLU A 446 -20.79 16.85 -28.86
N THR A 447 -21.68 15.87 -28.80
CA THR A 447 -23.09 16.10 -28.45
C THR A 447 -23.50 15.44 -27.14
N ASP A 448 -22.76 14.43 -26.67
CA ASP A 448 -23.11 13.64 -25.48
C ASP A 448 -22.07 13.84 -24.37
N ALA A 449 -22.50 14.35 -23.23
CA ALA A 449 -21.62 14.53 -22.07
C ALA A 449 -21.08 13.20 -21.54
N ASN A 450 -21.88 12.12 -21.57
CA ASN A 450 -21.46 10.80 -21.10
C ASN A 450 -20.36 10.18 -21.98
N ALA A 451 -20.20 10.67 -23.23
CA ALA A 451 -19.07 10.27 -24.07
C ALA A 451 -17.74 10.89 -23.62
N ARG A 452 -17.77 11.90 -22.74
CA ARG A 452 -16.61 12.66 -22.25
C ARG A 452 -16.31 12.42 -20.77
N ASP A 453 -17.27 11.85 -20.05
CA ASP A 453 -17.16 11.57 -18.61
C ASP A 453 -16.91 10.07 -18.43
N MET A 454 -15.79 9.72 -17.76
CA MET A 454 -15.48 8.31 -17.48
C MET A 454 -16.41 7.73 -16.40
N ILE A 455 -16.58 8.48 -15.30
CA ILE A 455 -17.46 8.09 -14.18
C ILE A 455 -18.37 9.24 -13.82
N SER A 456 -19.69 8.97 -13.68
CA SER A 456 -20.61 9.89 -13.04
C SER A 456 -21.13 9.34 -11.71
N VAL A 457 -21.24 10.21 -10.72
CA VAL A 457 -21.63 9.89 -9.36
C VAL A 457 -22.92 10.62 -9.00
N ALA A 458 -23.92 9.86 -8.54
CA ALA A 458 -25.20 10.39 -8.04
C ALA A 458 -25.60 9.67 -6.74
N GLY A 459 -24.67 9.54 -5.79
CA GLY A 459 -24.81 8.91 -4.48
C GLY A 459 -23.60 9.22 -3.62
N VAL A 460 -23.44 8.49 -2.52
CA VAL A 460 -22.22 8.55 -1.70
C VAL A 460 -21.28 7.43 -2.15
N VAL A 461 -20.25 7.80 -2.91
CA VAL A 461 -19.34 6.83 -3.52
C VAL A 461 -17.94 6.96 -2.93
N THR A 462 -17.36 5.81 -2.59
CA THR A 462 -15.96 5.71 -2.18
C THR A 462 -15.17 4.89 -3.20
N LEU A 463 -14.05 5.42 -3.69
CA LEU A 463 -13.09 4.73 -4.55
C LEU A 463 -11.77 4.58 -3.79
N GLU A 464 -11.22 3.34 -3.73
CA GLU A 464 -10.04 3.05 -2.93
C GLU A 464 -9.01 2.20 -3.70
N GLY A 465 -7.79 2.70 -3.77
CA GLY A 465 -6.65 1.98 -4.33
C GLY A 465 -6.64 1.81 -5.85
N ILE A 466 -7.34 2.65 -6.60
CA ILE A 466 -7.63 2.48 -8.04
C ILE A 466 -6.89 3.53 -8.87
N LYS A 467 -6.43 3.14 -10.06
CA LYS A 467 -5.95 4.07 -11.10
C LYS A 467 -7.02 4.29 -12.15
N LEU A 468 -7.38 5.54 -12.39
CA LEU A 468 -8.24 6.01 -13.48
C LEU A 468 -7.38 6.72 -14.52
N GLN A 469 -7.36 6.21 -15.74
CA GLN A 469 -6.59 6.78 -16.85
C GLN A 469 -7.53 7.30 -17.92
N MET A 470 -7.44 8.59 -18.17
CA MET A 470 -8.21 9.34 -19.13
C MET A 470 -7.26 9.84 -20.23
N ASP A 471 -7.37 9.30 -21.44
CA ASP A 471 -6.51 9.66 -22.57
C ASP A 471 -7.35 10.11 -23.76
N PRO A 472 -7.88 11.36 -23.78
CA PRO A 472 -8.65 11.87 -24.89
C PRO A 472 -7.86 11.88 -26.22
N PRO A 473 -8.52 11.66 -27.37
CA PRO A 473 -7.86 11.65 -28.68
C PRO A 473 -7.24 13.02 -29.01
N LYS A 474 -6.07 12.99 -29.67
CA LYS A 474 -5.34 14.21 -30.04
C LYS A 474 -5.89 14.91 -31.28
N ASP A 475 -6.70 14.25 -32.05
CA ASP A 475 -7.24 14.67 -33.34
C ASP A 475 -8.57 15.43 -33.26
N ILE A 476 -9.11 15.60 -32.06
CA ILE A 476 -10.33 16.39 -31.85
C ILE A 476 -9.99 17.88 -31.99
N LYS A 477 -10.57 18.52 -33.01
CA LYS A 477 -10.28 19.92 -33.40
C LYS A 477 -10.82 20.97 -32.41
N MET A 478 -11.82 20.63 -31.62
CA MET A 478 -12.40 21.55 -30.62
C MET A 478 -12.07 21.09 -29.20
N PRO A 479 -11.68 21.99 -28.29
CA PRO A 479 -11.47 21.66 -26.88
C PRO A 479 -12.81 21.27 -26.25
N LEU A 480 -12.95 19.99 -25.94
CA LEU A 480 -14.12 19.46 -25.22
C LEU A 480 -13.82 19.35 -23.73
N PRO A 481 -14.84 19.52 -22.85
CA PRO A 481 -14.66 19.36 -21.42
C PRO A 481 -14.58 17.87 -21.04
N TRP A 482 -13.37 17.31 -21.06
CA TRP A 482 -13.09 15.94 -20.64
C TRP A 482 -13.02 15.83 -19.12
N ARG A 483 -13.62 14.77 -18.53
CA ARG A 483 -13.71 14.61 -17.08
C ARG A 483 -13.49 13.16 -16.69
N ALA A 484 -12.61 12.92 -15.73
CA ALA A 484 -12.45 11.56 -15.21
C ALA A 484 -13.60 11.19 -14.28
N ILE A 485 -14.02 12.11 -13.39
CA ILE A 485 -15.17 11.88 -12.49
C ILE A 485 -16.03 13.15 -12.45
N THR A 486 -17.34 12.97 -12.63
CA THR A 486 -18.34 14.05 -12.46
C THR A 486 -19.30 13.67 -11.33
N VAL A 487 -19.35 14.48 -10.28
CA VAL A 487 -20.31 14.31 -9.16
C VAL A 487 -21.53 15.17 -9.44
N LYS A 488 -22.62 14.52 -9.86
CA LYS A 488 -23.92 15.14 -10.21
C LYS A 488 -24.79 15.36 -8.97
N SER A 489 -24.65 14.48 -7.96
CA SER A 489 -25.27 14.64 -6.64
C SER A 489 -24.58 13.73 -5.62
N GLY A 490 -24.79 14.00 -4.33
CA GLY A 490 -24.18 13.22 -3.25
C GLY A 490 -22.74 13.61 -2.93
N SER A 491 -21.87 12.65 -2.66
CA SER A 491 -20.50 12.89 -2.22
C SER A 491 -19.53 11.87 -2.83
N LEU A 492 -18.28 12.28 -3.00
CA LEU A 492 -17.21 11.42 -3.48
C LEU A 492 -16.04 11.38 -2.49
N ARG A 493 -15.55 10.18 -2.23
CA ARG A 493 -14.35 9.95 -1.43
C ARG A 493 -13.33 9.18 -2.27
N LEU A 494 -12.14 9.74 -2.45
CA LEU A 494 -11.00 9.12 -3.12
C LEU A 494 -9.92 8.82 -2.09
N LEU A 495 -9.54 7.56 -1.97
CA LEU A 495 -8.49 7.10 -1.08
C LEU A 495 -7.44 6.32 -1.85
N ASN A 496 -6.19 6.73 -1.74
CA ASN A 496 -5.08 6.05 -2.42
C ASN A 496 -5.31 5.82 -3.93
N CYS A 497 -6.00 6.76 -4.57
CA CYS A 497 -6.29 6.70 -6.00
C CYS A 497 -5.28 7.49 -6.84
N THR A 498 -5.18 7.14 -8.11
CA THR A 498 -4.53 8.00 -9.12
C THR A 498 -5.54 8.30 -10.21
N VAL A 499 -5.75 9.58 -10.50
CA VAL A 499 -6.49 10.05 -11.66
C VAL A 499 -5.50 10.73 -12.59
N SER A 500 -5.35 10.23 -13.81
CA SER A 500 -4.28 10.68 -14.71
C SER A 500 -4.76 10.92 -16.13
N GLU A 501 -4.12 11.89 -16.79
CA GLU A 501 -4.17 12.13 -18.23
C GLU A 501 -2.76 12.19 -18.81
N THR A 502 -2.51 11.50 -19.93
CA THR A 502 -1.20 11.50 -20.58
C THR A 502 -1.19 12.23 -21.93
N THR A 503 -2.36 12.57 -22.48
CA THR A 503 -2.50 13.11 -23.85
C THR A 503 -2.46 14.64 -23.94
N LYS A 504 -2.49 15.37 -22.83
CA LYS A 504 -2.49 16.84 -22.74
C LYS A 504 -3.69 17.53 -23.41
N GLN A 505 -4.86 16.87 -23.38
CA GLN A 505 -6.10 17.38 -23.95
C GLN A 505 -6.95 18.20 -22.97
N GLY A 506 -6.49 18.34 -21.74
CA GLY A 506 -7.11 19.22 -20.77
C GLY A 506 -8.24 18.60 -19.97
N THR A 507 -8.06 17.38 -19.50
CA THR A 507 -9.03 16.70 -18.62
C THR A 507 -9.13 17.37 -17.25
N THR A 508 -10.34 17.45 -16.71
CA THR A 508 -10.59 17.72 -15.29
C THR A 508 -10.59 16.38 -14.52
N GLY A 509 -9.82 16.32 -13.43
CA GLY A 509 -9.75 15.12 -12.59
C GLY A 509 -11.08 14.80 -11.92
N VAL A 510 -11.62 15.76 -11.15
CA VAL A 510 -12.95 15.65 -10.50
C VAL A 510 -13.73 16.93 -10.72
N LEU A 511 -14.96 16.81 -11.20
CA LEU A 511 -15.93 17.90 -11.28
C LEU A 511 -17.04 17.68 -10.25
N MET A 512 -17.31 18.68 -9.40
CA MET A 512 -18.47 18.74 -8.49
C MET A 512 -19.52 19.67 -9.08
N GLU A 513 -20.65 19.12 -9.53
CA GLU A 513 -21.78 19.90 -10.07
C GLU A 513 -22.90 20.13 -9.04
N ALA A 514 -22.76 19.64 -7.82
CA ALA A 514 -23.81 19.69 -6.80
C ALA A 514 -23.25 20.07 -5.41
N PRO A 515 -24.10 20.48 -4.46
CA PRO A 515 -23.76 20.54 -3.05
C PRO A 515 -23.28 19.18 -2.55
N GLY A 516 -22.36 19.17 -1.61
CA GLY A 516 -21.84 17.94 -1.03
C GLY A 516 -20.36 18.00 -0.68
N GLN A 517 -19.81 16.87 -0.28
CA GLN A 517 -18.45 16.74 0.19
C GLN A 517 -17.58 15.97 -0.82
N LEU A 518 -16.41 16.51 -1.12
CA LEU A 518 -15.35 15.84 -1.85
C LEU A 518 -14.17 15.59 -0.90
N VAL A 519 -13.83 14.33 -0.68
CA VAL A 519 -12.67 13.96 0.13
C VAL A 519 -11.63 13.27 -0.74
N ILE A 520 -10.43 13.83 -0.78
CA ILE A 520 -9.28 13.28 -1.53
C ILE A 520 -8.14 13.08 -0.54
N ARG A 521 -7.80 11.82 -0.30
CA ARG A 521 -6.76 11.43 0.65
C ARG A 521 -5.78 10.45 0.04
N ASN A 522 -4.49 10.63 0.35
CA ASN A 522 -3.42 9.77 -0.15
C ASN A 522 -3.44 9.57 -1.68
N SER A 523 -3.92 10.55 -2.44
CA SER A 523 -4.25 10.38 -3.86
C SER A 523 -3.48 11.33 -4.76
N LEU A 524 -3.41 11.00 -6.06
CA LEU A 524 -2.75 11.80 -7.08
C LEU A 524 -3.74 12.19 -8.16
N LEU A 525 -3.80 13.50 -8.45
CA LEU A 525 -4.48 14.07 -9.62
C LEU A 525 -3.40 14.61 -10.56
N VAL A 526 -3.14 13.92 -11.67
CA VAL A 526 -1.96 14.14 -12.50
C VAL A 526 -2.34 14.43 -13.94
N GLY A 527 -1.86 15.53 -14.44
CA GLY A 527 -2.14 15.99 -15.81
C GLY A 527 -3.42 16.80 -15.92
N GLY A 528 -3.72 17.20 -17.14
CA GLY A 528 -4.97 17.86 -17.48
C GLY A 528 -5.06 19.37 -17.19
N LYS A 529 -6.29 19.86 -17.34
CA LYS A 529 -6.65 21.28 -17.17
C LYS A 529 -6.74 21.66 -15.69
N ALA A 530 -7.39 20.80 -14.89
CA ALA A 530 -7.63 21.05 -13.47
C ALA A 530 -7.58 19.73 -12.68
N GLY A 531 -7.07 19.81 -11.45
CA GLY A 531 -7.19 18.68 -10.52
C GLY A 531 -8.64 18.52 -10.07
N VAL A 532 -9.24 19.58 -9.56
CA VAL A 532 -10.64 19.62 -9.12
C VAL A 532 -11.33 20.85 -9.71
N GLU A 533 -12.58 20.67 -10.09
CA GLU A 533 -13.44 21.76 -10.55
C GLU A 533 -14.76 21.76 -9.77
N PHE A 534 -15.20 22.91 -9.30
CA PHE A 534 -16.50 23.12 -8.69
C PHE A 534 -17.35 24.01 -9.58
N VAL A 535 -18.56 23.55 -9.88
CA VAL A 535 -19.67 24.46 -10.22
C VAL A 535 -20.22 24.94 -8.89
N ALA A 536 -20.08 26.22 -8.63
CA ALA A 536 -20.27 26.80 -7.31
C ALA A 536 -21.73 26.72 -6.81
N HIS A 537 -21.95 26.07 -5.71
CA HIS A 537 -23.21 25.92 -4.99
C HIS A 537 -23.05 26.30 -3.50
N ASP A 538 -24.16 26.38 -2.78
CA ASP A 538 -24.16 26.48 -1.33
C ASP A 538 -23.70 25.11 -0.72
N LYS A 539 -22.90 25.15 0.35
CA LYS A 539 -22.46 24.00 1.14
C LYS A 539 -21.66 22.95 0.35
N GLN A 540 -20.62 23.39 -0.32
CA GLN A 540 -19.63 22.50 -0.90
C GLN A 540 -18.37 22.45 -0.01
N GLU A 541 -17.88 21.25 0.22
CA GLU A 541 -16.69 21.03 1.04
C GLU A 541 -15.65 20.21 0.28
N LEU A 542 -14.38 20.64 0.37
CA LEU A 542 -13.23 19.86 -0.07
C LEU A 542 -12.33 19.56 1.13
N ILE A 543 -12.04 18.28 1.34
CA ILE A 543 -10.96 17.83 2.20
C ILE A 543 -9.87 17.22 1.32
N PHE A 544 -8.70 17.84 1.34
CA PHE A 544 -7.55 17.42 0.55
C PHE A 544 -6.38 17.12 1.48
N ASP A 545 -6.10 15.85 1.71
CA ASP A 545 -5.13 15.40 2.70
C ASP A 545 -4.11 14.43 2.11
N ASN A 546 -2.83 14.66 2.40
CA ASN A 546 -1.71 13.87 1.95
C ASN A 546 -1.76 13.52 0.45
N SER A 547 -2.10 14.49 -0.38
CA SER A 547 -2.40 14.27 -1.80
C SER A 547 -1.66 15.24 -2.70
N ILE A 548 -1.63 14.94 -3.99
CA ILE A 548 -0.88 15.69 -5.00
C ILE A 548 -1.83 16.17 -6.09
N VAL A 549 -1.71 17.45 -6.47
CA VAL A 549 -2.25 18.00 -7.72
C VAL A 549 -1.07 18.42 -8.60
N PHE A 550 -0.97 17.80 -9.76
CA PHE A 550 -0.03 18.17 -10.81
C PHE A 550 -0.79 18.41 -12.12
N SER A 551 -1.18 19.66 -12.36
CA SER A 551 -2.04 20.05 -13.49
C SER A 551 -1.83 21.53 -13.85
N GLN A 552 -2.58 22.06 -14.81
CA GLN A 552 -2.52 23.49 -15.10
C GLN A 552 -3.17 24.32 -13.97
N GLY A 553 -4.40 24.01 -13.57
CA GLY A 553 -5.09 24.60 -12.44
C GLY A 553 -5.23 23.61 -11.28
N GLY A 554 -5.07 24.06 -10.05
CA GLY A 554 -5.26 23.23 -8.86
C GLY A 554 -6.75 22.96 -8.62
N ILE A 555 -7.45 23.98 -8.13
CA ILE A 555 -8.88 23.97 -7.86
C ILE A 555 -9.52 25.10 -8.67
N VAL A 556 -10.42 24.75 -9.57
CA VAL A 556 -11.16 25.70 -10.40
C VAL A 556 -12.56 25.83 -9.83
N ILE A 557 -13.03 27.08 -9.61
CA ILE A 557 -14.34 27.36 -9.06
C ILE A 557 -15.06 28.29 -10.02
N SER A 558 -16.08 27.77 -10.71
CA SER A 558 -16.91 28.53 -11.66
C SER A 558 -18.31 28.78 -11.09
N ASN A 559 -18.93 29.90 -11.47
CA ASN A 559 -20.32 30.17 -11.10
C ASN A 559 -21.26 29.18 -11.80
N ASP A 560 -22.30 28.75 -11.10
CA ASP A 560 -23.46 28.16 -11.77
C ASP A 560 -24.27 29.34 -12.41
N GLU A 561 -24.25 29.40 -13.73
CA GLU A 561 -25.00 30.44 -14.48
C GLU A 561 -26.52 30.34 -14.25
N LYS A 562 -27.02 29.20 -13.83
CA LYS A 562 -28.44 28.94 -13.56
C LYS A 562 -28.81 29.20 -12.10
N SER A 563 -27.84 29.22 -11.20
CA SER A 563 -28.08 29.44 -9.77
C SER A 563 -28.13 30.96 -9.44
N LYS A 564 -29.16 31.34 -8.69
CA LYS A 564 -29.25 32.67 -8.07
C LYS A 564 -28.59 32.74 -6.70
N LYS A 565 -28.22 31.60 -6.13
CA LYS A 565 -27.58 31.51 -4.81
C LYS A 565 -26.08 31.73 -4.91
N PRO A 566 -25.49 32.49 -3.96
CA PRO A 566 -24.05 32.62 -3.89
C PRO A 566 -23.40 31.30 -3.52
N ALA A 567 -22.16 31.11 -3.93
CA ALA A 567 -21.33 29.99 -3.52
C ALA A 567 -21.02 30.04 -2.02
N ASP A 568 -20.90 28.88 -1.40
CA ASP A 568 -20.37 28.69 -0.05
C ASP A 568 -19.47 27.45 -0.04
N LEU A 569 -18.16 27.69 -0.17
CA LEU A 569 -17.15 26.65 -0.27
C LEU A 569 -16.21 26.69 0.93
N SER A 570 -16.00 25.51 1.54
CA SER A 570 -14.98 25.27 2.55
C SER A 570 -13.91 24.32 1.97
N LEU A 571 -12.65 24.78 1.97
CA LEU A 571 -11.52 24.06 1.41
C LEU A 571 -10.51 23.79 2.53
N ALA A 572 -10.36 22.53 2.95
CA ALA A 572 -9.37 22.11 3.93
C ALA A 572 -8.26 21.31 3.25
N MET A 573 -7.02 21.78 3.34
CA MET A 573 -5.86 21.19 2.69
C MET A 573 -4.76 20.90 3.72
N THR A 574 -4.32 19.65 3.81
CA THR A 574 -3.28 19.24 4.75
C THR A 574 -2.24 18.35 4.07
N ASN A 575 -0.98 18.48 4.47
CA ASN A 575 0.13 17.61 4.04
C ASN A 575 0.18 17.37 2.52
N SER A 576 -0.20 18.34 1.71
CA SER A 576 -0.44 18.15 0.27
C SER A 576 0.50 18.98 -0.59
N VAL A 577 0.63 18.59 -1.85
CA VAL A 577 1.48 19.28 -2.83
C VAL A 577 0.62 19.76 -4.00
N PHE A 578 0.70 21.05 -4.28
CA PHE A 578 0.12 21.69 -5.45
C PHE A 578 1.26 22.16 -6.37
N GLN A 579 1.53 21.40 -7.41
CA GLN A 579 2.45 21.80 -8.48
C GLN A 579 1.65 22.16 -9.72
N VAL A 580 1.29 23.44 -9.82
CA VAL A 580 0.29 23.97 -10.76
C VAL A 580 0.71 25.34 -11.28
N LYS A 581 0.01 25.89 -12.28
CA LYS A 581 0.17 27.30 -12.63
C LYS A 581 -0.55 28.20 -11.64
N GLU A 582 -1.78 27.85 -11.28
CA GLU A 582 -2.62 28.61 -10.37
C GLU A 582 -3.31 27.64 -9.41
N VAL A 583 -3.23 27.93 -8.11
CA VAL A 583 -3.79 27.03 -7.07
C VAL A 583 -5.31 27.13 -7.04
N LEU A 584 -5.85 28.36 -7.01
CA LEU A 584 -7.28 28.67 -6.96
C LEU A 584 -7.67 29.52 -8.17
N VAL A 585 -8.32 28.90 -9.15
CA VAL A 585 -8.84 29.62 -10.34
C VAL A 585 -10.29 29.98 -10.09
N THR A 586 -10.57 31.27 -9.86
CA THR A 586 -11.89 31.78 -9.43
C THR A 586 -12.40 32.93 -10.32
N PRO A 587 -12.74 32.65 -11.59
CA PRO A 587 -13.18 33.73 -12.49
C PRO A 587 -14.52 34.33 -12.01
N LYS A 588 -14.49 35.60 -11.53
CA LYS A 588 -15.68 36.38 -11.15
C LYS A 588 -16.65 35.69 -10.20
N LEU A 589 -16.12 34.88 -9.25
CA LEU A 589 -16.93 34.09 -8.33
C LEU A 589 -17.77 34.99 -7.38
N LYS A 590 -19.08 34.72 -7.30
CA LYS A 590 -20.01 35.29 -6.32
C LYS A 590 -20.14 34.34 -5.13
N GLY A 591 -19.95 34.81 -3.90
CA GLY A 591 -20.09 33.99 -2.68
C GLY A 591 -18.82 33.92 -1.87
N THR A 592 -18.77 32.94 -0.97
CA THR A 592 -17.66 32.74 -0.02
C THR A 592 -16.76 31.57 -0.41
N VAL A 593 -15.47 31.74 -0.15
CA VAL A 593 -14.48 30.65 -0.21
C VAL A 593 -13.59 30.75 1.01
N ASP A 594 -13.74 29.79 1.90
CA ASP A 594 -12.97 29.68 3.13
C ASP A 594 -11.89 28.59 2.97
N VAL A 595 -10.63 28.99 3.10
CA VAL A 595 -9.48 28.11 2.93
C VAL A 595 -8.78 27.90 4.26
N THR A 596 -8.61 26.64 4.65
CA THR A 596 -7.70 26.21 5.72
C THR A 596 -6.57 25.37 5.12
N SER A 597 -5.32 25.73 5.38
CA SER A 597 -4.16 25.09 4.77
C SER A 597 -3.05 24.84 5.80
N ARG A 598 -2.56 23.60 5.88
CA ARG A 598 -1.50 23.25 6.82
C ARG A 598 -0.52 22.22 6.24
N LEU A 599 0.78 22.48 6.45
CA LEU A 599 1.87 21.59 6.02
C LEU A 599 1.84 21.31 4.50
N CYS A 600 1.29 22.24 3.72
CA CYS A 600 1.20 22.10 2.27
C CYS A 600 2.41 22.73 1.55
N VAL A 601 2.69 22.23 0.35
CA VAL A 601 3.67 22.81 -0.58
C VAL A 601 2.94 23.35 -1.78
N TYR A 602 3.12 24.63 -2.05
CA TYR A 602 2.58 25.34 -3.20
C TYR A 602 3.72 25.73 -4.15
N GLN A 603 3.94 24.93 -5.18
CA GLN A 603 4.84 25.27 -6.28
C GLN A 603 3.98 25.74 -7.47
N ALA A 604 3.79 27.07 -7.59
CA ALA A 604 2.85 27.65 -8.53
C ALA A 604 3.32 29.00 -9.04
N ASP A 605 2.69 29.50 -10.12
CA ASP A 605 2.85 30.89 -10.52
C ASP A 605 2.18 31.83 -9.52
N THR A 606 0.97 31.46 -9.03
CA THR A 606 0.20 32.22 -8.02
C THR A 606 -0.77 31.35 -7.24
N ILE A 607 -1.15 31.81 -6.05
CA ILE A 607 -2.30 31.21 -5.31
C ILE A 607 -3.59 31.44 -6.09
N GLY A 608 -3.79 32.64 -6.66
CA GLY A 608 -4.95 32.92 -7.49
C GLY A 608 -4.90 34.31 -8.09
N SER A 609 -4.85 34.42 -9.41
CA SER A 609 -4.81 35.72 -10.14
C SER A 609 -6.11 36.50 -10.04
N ASN A 610 -7.22 35.81 -9.75
CA ASN A 610 -8.56 36.37 -9.58
C ASN A 610 -9.22 35.94 -8.26
N PHE A 611 -8.42 35.55 -7.27
CA PHE A 611 -8.95 35.06 -6.00
C PHE A 611 -9.69 36.14 -5.22
N LEU A 612 -9.20 37.39 -5.28
CA LEU A 612 -9.85 38.53 -4.68
C LEU A 612 -10.83 39.19 -5.66
N ALA A 613 -11.95 39.71 -5.15
CA ALA A 613 -12.93 40.43 -5.93
C ALA A 613 -12.38 41.78 -6.44
N SER A 614 -11.61 42.50 -5.62
CA SER A 614 -10.84 43.68 -5.96
C SER A 614 -9.52 43.72 -5.18
N ALA A 615 -8.57 44.53 -5.63
CA ALA A 615 -7.27 44.65 -4.96
C ALA A 615 -7.46 45.14 -3.52
N GLY A 616 -7.04 44.34 -2.54
CA GLY A 616 -7.17 44.65 -1.11
C GLY A 616 -8.53 44.32 -0.47
N ASP A 617 -9.52 43.84 -1.22
CA ASP A 617 -10.81 43.42 -0.67
C ASP A 617 -10.88 41.90 -0.49
N THR A 618 -10.90 41.47 0.78
CA THR A 618 -11.02 40.07 1.16
C THR A 618 -12.46 39.62 1.41
N LYS A 619 -13.47 40.49 1.09
CA LYS A 619 -14.87 40.13 1.33
C LYS A 619 -15.27 38.83 0.64
N GLY A 620 -15.79 37.89 1.42
CA GLY A 620 -16.16 36.56 0.95
C GLY A 620 -14.97 35.66 0.65
N ARG A 621 -13.77 35.99 1.09
CA ARG A 621 -12.57 35.18 0.97
C ARG A 621 -11.86 35.12 2.30
N SER A 622 -11.44 33.92 2.70
CA SER A 622 -10.58 33.77 3.86
C SER A 622 -9.48 32.77 3.56
N TRP A 623 -8.35 32.96 4.22
CA TRP A 623 -7.22 32.03 4.20
C TRP A 623 -6.64 31.94 5.59
N LYS A 624 -6.71 30.73 6.17
CA LYS A 624 -6.08 30.39 7.44
C LYS A 624 -5.01 29.35 7.18
N GLY A 625 -3.77 29.60 7.56
CA GLY A 625 -2.68 28.71 7.24
C GLY A 625 -1.71 28.48 8.40
N ALA A 626 -0.97 27.38 8.32
CA ALA A 626 0.13 27.09 9.22
C ALA A 626 1.17 26.18 8.56
N LEU A 627 2.45 26.51 8.73
CA LEU A 627 3.57 25.66 8.33
C LEU A 627 3.56 25.31 6.82
N ASN A 628 3.08 26.23 5.97
CA ASN A 628 3.06 26.02 4.53
C ASN A 628 4.37 26.47 3.88
N LEU A 629 4.77 25.78 2.81
CA LEU A 629 5.88 26.18 1.95
C LEU A 629 5.33 26.78 0.65
N TYR A 630 5.76 27.99 0.33
CA TYR A 630 5.38 28.69 -0.87
C TYR A 630 6.57 28.91 -1.81
N GLU A 631 6.50 28.32 -3.01
CA GLU A 631 7.37 28.63 -4.14
C GLU A 631 6.51 29.29 -5.23
N LEU A 632 6.32 30.61 -5.13
CA LEU A 632 5.42 31.38 -5.95
C LEU A 632 6.17 32.48 -6.72
N LYS A 633 5.70 32.81 -7.94
CA LYS A 633 6.11 34.00 -8.69
C LYS A 633 5.39 35.23 -8.17
N THR A 634 4.07 35.10 -8.02
CA THR A 634 3.19 36.10 -7.42
C THR A 634 2.28 35.46 -6.38
N TRP A 635 1.84 36.22 -5.36
CA TRP A 635 1.06 35.61 -4.26
C TRP A 635 -0.43 35.53 -4.60
N VAL A 636 -1.07 36.67 -4.82
CA VAL A 636 -2.51 36.75 -5.05
C VAL A 636 -2.83 37.94 -5.97
N GLY A 637 -3.94 37.84 -6.67
CA GLY A 637 -4.36 38.89 -7.58
C GLY A 637 -5.86 39.14 -7.62
N SER A 638 -6.23 40.23 -8.29
CA SER A 638 -7.59 40.59 -8.64
C SER A 638 -7.62 41.09 -10.08
N GLY A 639 -8.57 40.62 -10.88
CA GLY A 639 -8.67 40.99 -12.28
C GLY A 639 -7.42 40.68 -13.12
N GLY A 640 -6.67 39.66 -12.74
CA GLY A 640 -5.40 39.26 -13.38
C GLY A 640 -4.20 40.12 -12.98
N LYS A 641 -4.34 41.10 -12.09
CA LYS A 641 -3.24 41.94 -11.58
C LYS A 641 -2.83 41.51 -10.19
N ALA A 642 -1.53 41.42 -9.95
CA ALA A 642 -0.97 41.13 -8.62
C ALA A 642 -1.35 42.21 -7.60
N VAL A 643 -1.48 41.85 -6.34
CA VAL A 643 -1.63 42.75 -5.22
C VAL A 643 -0.24 43.18 -4.76
N ASP A 644 0.16 44.40 -5.05
CA ASP A 644 1.53 44.89 -4.86
C ASP A 644 1.99 44.90 -3.39
N THR A 645 1.07 44.84 -2.44
CA THR A 645 1.36 44.80 -1.00
C THR A 645 1.69 43.37 -0.49
N VAL A 646 1.54 42.35 -1.32
CA VAL A 646 1.76 40.94 -0.94
C VAL A 646 2.86 40.34 -1.83
N THR A 647 4.09 40.60 -1.47
CA THR A 647 5.27 40.18 -2.24
C THR A 647 6.06 39.04 -1.59
N ASP A 648 5.80 38.79 -0.31
CA ASP A 648 6.51 37.76 0.48
C ASP A 648 5.58 37.10 1.52
N ALA A 649 6.12 36.14 2.24
CA ALA A 649 5.36 35.41 3.28
C ALA A 649 4.89 36.34 4.42
N LYS A 650 5.67 37.37 4.78
CA LYS A 650 5.28 38.32 5.83
C LYS A 650 4.11 39.20 5.37
N GLY A 651 4.17 39.69 4.12
CA GLY A 651 3.08 40.42 3.49
C GLY A 651 1.81 39.57 3.39
N TRP A 652 1.93 38.31 3.04
CA TRP A 652 0.83 37.35 2.99
C TRP A 652 0.18 37.13 4.36
N ILE A 653 0.97 36.88 5.40
CA ILE A 653 0.51 36.69 6.78
C ILE A 653 -0.23 37.95 7.25
N LYS A 654 0.38 39.12 7.04
CA LYS A 654 -0.21 40.42 7.41
C LYS A 654 -1.53 40.71 6.65
N PHE A 655 -1.57 40.38 5.36
CA PHE A 655 -2.74 40.59 4.51
C PHE A 655 -3.97 39.83 5.02
N TRP A 656 -3.78 38.62 5.55
CA TRP A 656 -4.86 37.81 6.14
C TRP A 656 -5.06 38.01 7.65
N GLY A 657 -4.53 39.12 8.24
CA GLY A 657 -4.75 39.45 9.64
C GLY A 657 -4.02 38.57 10.63
N ASN A 658 -2.84 38.02 10.26
CA ASN A 658 -1.99 37.16 11.08
C ASN A 658 -2.64 35.82 11.45
N VAL A 659 -3.57 35.32 10.67
CA VAL A 659 -4.19 33.98 10.85
C VAL A 659 -3.39 32.86 10.20
N GLU A 660 -2.28 33.17 9.57
CA GLU A 660 -1.31 32.19 9.08
C GLU A 660 -0.03 32.24 9.93
N SER A 661 0.46 31.08 10.37
CA SER A 661 1.62 30.99 11.25
C SER A 661 2.71 30.10 10.67
N ASP A 662 3.97 30.46 10.98
CA ASP A 662 5.15 29.65 10.69
C ASP A 662 5.31 29.18 9.23
N SER A 663 4.70 29.90 8.29
CA SER A 663 4.81 29.63 6.85
C SER A 663 5.96 30.44 6.24
N TYR A 664 6.52 29.94 5.15
CA TYR A 664 7.72 30.55 4.57
C TYR A 664 7.79 30.37 3.05
N LYS A 665 8.60 31.21 2.41
CA LYS A 665 8.90 31.15 0.98
C LYS A 665 10.26 30.52 0.77
N ALA A 666 10.31 29.40 0.05
CA ALA A 666 11.54 28.73 -0.37
C ALA A 666 11.31 27.89 -1.61
N THR A 667 12.39 27.46 -2.26
CA THR A 667 12.32 26.45 -3.32
C THR A 667 11.97 25.10 -2.70
N ALA A 668 10.98 24.41 -3.23
CA ALA A 668 10.59 23.10 -2.73
C ALA A 668 11.69 22.06 -3.03
N PRO A 669 12.31 21.45 -1.99
CA PRO A 669 13.40 20.50 -2.16
C PRO A 669 12.85 19.10 -2.45
N PHE A 670 12.26 18.90 -3.63
CA PHE A 670 11.88 17.55 -4.04
C PHE A 670 13.11 16.71 -4.40
N VAL A 671 13.10 15.45 -3.99
CA VAL A 671 14.17 14.48 -4.32
C VAL A 671 14.30 14.32 -5.84
N ALA A 672 13.19 14.35 -6.59
CA ALA A 672 13.19 14.33 -8.04
C ALA A 672 13.24 15.75 -8.62
N ALA A 673 14.44 16.29 -8.82
CA ALA A 673 14.65 17.64 -9.37
C ALA A 673 14.07 17.83 -10.79
N SER A 674 13.83 16.77 -11.55
CA SER A 674 13.35 16.80 -12.94
C SER A 674 11.87 17.21 -13.11
N LEU A 675 11.07 17.22 -12.04
CA LEU A 675 9.64 17.56 -12.12
C LEU A 675 9.34 19.05 -12.12
N ARG A 676 10.36 19.91 -12.07
CA ARG A 676 10.18 21.36 -12.07
C ARG A 676 9.62 21.93 -13.38
N GLN A 677 9.56 21.13 -14.45
CA GLN A 677 9.00 21.53 -15.73
C GLN A 677 7.62 20.90 -15.94
N ILE A 678 6.57 21.65 -15.66
CA ILE A 678 5.21 21.30 -16.11
C ILE A 678 5.23 21.19 -17.63
N GLY A 679 5.29 19.99 -18.17
CA GLY A 679 5.30 19.83 -19.63
C GLY A 679 5.80 18.49 -20.19
N SER A 680 6.55 17.67 -19.44
CA SER A 680 6.99 16.36 -19.93
C SER A 680 6.24 15.21 -19.23
N PHE A 681 5.11 14.81 -19.80
CA PHE A 681 4.31 13.69 -19.32
C PHE A 681 4.76 12.36 -19.97
N THR A 682 6.08 12.10 -20.00
CA THR A 682 6.62 10.94 -20.72
C THR A 682 6.82 9.70 -19.84
N HIS A 683 6.63 9.80 -18.52
CA HIS A 683 6.82 8.67 -17.59
C HIS A 683 5.60 8.48 -16.68
N GLU A 684 5.47 7.29 -16.14
CA GLU A 684 4.45 6.97 -15.15
C GLU A 684 4.80 7.66 -13.83
N PHE A 685 3.97 8.61 -13.41
CA PHE A 685 4.14 9.34 -12.16
C PHE A 685 3.83 8.46 -10.95
N SER A 686 4.62 8.66 -9.90
CA SER A 686 4.39 8.01 -8.60
C SER A 686 4.55 9.03 -7.48
N PRO A 687 3.97 8.79 -6.29
CA PRO A 687 4.06 9.72 -5.16
C PRO A 687 5.49 10.08 -4.77
N GLN A 688 6.43 9.17 -4.95
CA GLN A 688 7.85 9.38 -4.65
C GLN A 688 8.50 10.47 -5.53
N ASP A 689 7.87 10.84 -6.65
CA ASP A 689 8.34 11.96 -7.47
C ASP A 689 8.23 13.30 -6.72
N TRP A 690 7.30 13.41 -5.78
CA TRP A 690 7.09 14.59 -4.91
C TRP A 690 7.58 14.38 -3.48
N GLN A 691 8.39 13.36 -3.25
CA GLN A 691 9.03 13.16 -1.95
C GLN A 691 9.95 14.34 -1.63
N MET A 692 9.77 14.93 -0.44
CA MET A 692 10.65 16.00 0.04
C MET A 692 11.99 15.43 0.48
N ASP A 693 13.06 16.18 0.21
CA ASP A 693 14.37 15.85 0.74
C ASP A 693 14.48 16.32 2.20
N PHE A 694 14.45 15.38 3.11
CA PHE A 694 14.62 15.60 4.54
C PHE A 694 16.05 15.34 5.02
N SER A 695 17.05 15.38 4.12
CA SER A 695 18.45 15.26 4.49
C SER A 695 18.87 16.37 5.47
N PRO A 696 19.98 16.18 6.22
CA PRO A 696 20.49 17.21 7.14
C PRO A 696 20.84 18.55 6.49
N THR A 697 20.96 18.55 5.15
CA THR A 697 21.22 19.77 4.35
C THR A 697 19.93 20.52 3.97
N ALA A 698 18.76 19.92 4.15
CA ALA A 698 17.48 20.58 3.95
C ALA A 698 17.21 21.59 5.09
N GLU A 699 16.37 22.59 4.84
CA GLU A 699 15.98 23.54 5.89
C GLU A 699 15.44 22.82 7.13
N ALA A 700 16.00 23.13 8.30
CA ALA A 700 15.67 22.47 9.57
C ALA A 700 14.16 22.49 9.88
N MET A 701 13.43 23.54 9.45
CA MET A 701 11.98 23.64 9.57
C MET A 701 11.23 22.60 8.74
N LEU A 702 11.66 22.34 7.50
CA LEU A 702 11.05 21.31 6.62
C LEU A 702 11.20 19.93 7.24
N VAL A 703 12.42 19.63 7.71
CA VAL A 703 12.72 18.35 8.37
C VAL A 703 11.89 18.16 9.63
N ARG A 704 11.85 19.19 10.49
CA ARG A 704 11.16 19.13 11.79
C ARG A 704 9.65 18.96 11.66
N ASN A 705 9.03 19.65 10.72
CA ASN A 705 7.58 19.71 10.58
C ASN A 705 7.02 18.75 9.53
N ARG A 706 7.88 18.09 8.75
CA ARG A 706 7.47 17.16 7.69
C ARG A 706 6.44 17.76 6.73
N VAL A 707 6.77 18.94 6.21
CA VAL A 707 5.95 19.65 5.24
C VAL A 707 5.82 18.85 3.94
N GLY A 708 4.66 18.89 3.31
CA GLY A 708 4.38 18.13 2.10
C GLY A 708 3.84 16.72 2.37
N ILE A 709 3.79 15.90 1.34
CA ILE A 709 3.19 14.56 1.41
C ILE A 709 4.06 13.55 2.17
N ASN A 710 3.40 12.59 2.77
CA ASN A 710 3.98 11.30 3.08
C ASN A 710 3.84 10.39 1.86
N SER A 711 4.87 10.37 1.01
CA SER A 711 4.86 9.64 -0.27
C SER A 711 4.74 8.13 -0.11
N TYR A 712 5.04 7.59 1.07
CA TYR A 712 4.93 6.16 1.35
C TYR A 712 3.50 5.67 1.59
N LEU A 713 2.59 6.58 1.95
CA LEU A 713 1.17 6.28 2.15
C LEU A 713 0.30 6.70 0.96
N ALA A 714 0.84 7.50 0.04
CA ALA A 714 0.09 8.02 -1.09
C ALA A 714 0.09 7.08 -2.29
N GLY A 715 -1.00 7.04 -3.03
CA GLY A 715 -1.18 6.25 -4.24
C GLY A 715 -1.71 4.84 -4.02
N PRO A 716 -2.11 4.17 -5.11
CA PRO A 716 -2.63 2.81 -5.09
C PRO A 716 -1.53 1.74 -4.93
N GLY A 717 -1.93 0.49 -4.72
CA GLY A 717 -1.04 -0.65 -4.55
C GLY A 717 -0.46 -0.75 -3.14
N GLN A 718 0.85 -0.97 -3.02
CA GLN A 718 1.51 -1.17 -1.72
C GLN A 718 1.22 -0.05 -0.69
N PRO A 719 1.22 1.25 -1.02
CA PRO A 719 0.83 2.30 -0.07
C PRO A 719 -0.59 2.13 0.47
N PHE A 720 -1.53 1.71 -0.36
CA PHE A 720 -2.90 1.44 0.07
C PHE A 720 -2.98 0.19 0.96
N ASP A 721 -2.28 -0.88 0.61
CA ASP A 721 -2.23 -2.08 1.44
C ASP A 721 -1.65 -1.81 2.83
N GLN A 722 -0.64 -0.94 2.94
CA GLN A 722 -0.10 -0.49 4.22
C GLN A 722 -1.10 0.38 5.00
N TYR A 723 -1.80 1.28 4.31
CA TYR A 723 -2.74 2.20 4.93
C TYR A 723 -3.97 1.51 5.53
N ARG A 724 -4.49 0.45 4.88
CA ARG A 724 -5.64 -0.35 5.38
C ARG A 724 -5.49 -0.84 6.81
N ASP A 725 -4.26 -1.05 7.25
CA ASP A 725 -3.97 -1.63 8.56
C ASP A 725 -3.79 -0.57 9.65
N THR A 726 -4.03 0.70 9.33
CA THR A 726 -3.85 1.80 10.28
C THR A 726 -5.17 2.17 10.98
N ILE A 727 -5.06 2.75 12.18
CA ILE A 727 -6.21 3.36 12.88
C ILE A 727 -6.85 4.44 11.99
N SER A 728 -6.04 5.19 11.29
CA SER A 728 -6.46 6.23 10.35
C SER A 728 -7.35 5.71 9.22
N TYR A 729 -7.11 4.48 8.75
CA TYR A 729 -8.01 3.81 7.80
C TYR A 729 -9.32 3.40 8.47
N SER A 730 -9.28 2.88 9.70
CA SER A 730 -10.49 2.56 10.46
C SER A 730 -11.38 3.80 10.67
N ASP A 731 -10.76 4.95 10.94
CA ASP A 731 -11.48 6.22 11.05
C ASP A 731 -12.05 6.69 9.71
N TRP A 732 -11.32 6.47 8.62
CA TRP A 732 -11.81 6.73 7.26
C TRP A 732 -13.07 5.92 6.94
N VAL A 733 -13.04 4.61 7.18
CA VAL A 733 -14.20 3.72 6.93
C VAL A 733 -15.41 4.15 7.77
N LYS A 734 -15.18 4.58 9.02
CA LYS A 734 -16.24 5.06 9.93
C LYS A 734 -16.73 6.48 9.59
N GLY A 735 -16.18 7.12 8.55
CA GLY A 735 -16.54 8.50 8.19
C GLY A 735 -16.08 9.56 9.19
N ARG A 736 -15.13 9.24 10.08
CA ARG A 736 -14.62 10.13 11.13
C ARG A 736 -13.48 11.03 10.67
N LEU A 737 -13.50 11.46 9.42
CA LEU A 737 -12.60 12.52 8.97
C LEU A 737 -13.15 13.85 9.50
N ASP A 738 -12.57 14.29 10.60
CA ASP A 738 -12.99 15.49 11.29
C ASP A 738 -12.27 16.71 10.72
N LEU A 739 -13.00 17.57 10.01
CA LEU A 739 -12.52 18.88 9.61
C LEU A 739 -12.09 19.73 10.82
N ALA A 740 -12.71 19.54 11.99
CA ALA A 740 -12.36 20.23 13.22
C ALA A 740 -10.92 19.90 13.67
N ALA A 741 -10.37 18.75 13.35
CA ALA A 741 -8.97 18.43 13.62
C ALA A 741 -8.00 19.26 12.75
N VAL A 742 -8.45 19.70 11.56
CA VAL A 742 -7.71 20.62 10.69
C VAL A 742 -7.84 22.06 11.21
N ASP A 743 -9.04 22.45 11.66
CA ASP A 743 -9.34 23.80 12.17
C ASP A 743 -8.71 24.07 13.55
N ALA A 744 -8.70 23.09 14.43
CA ALA A 744 -8.32 23.33 15.83
C ALA A 744 -6.82 23.55 16.04
N GLY A 745 -5.95 23.38 14.99
CA GLY A 745 -4.50 23.35 15.30
C GLY A 745 -4.23 22.38 16.45
N ALA A 746 -5.32 21.63 16.82
CA ALA A 746 -5.38 20.76 17.94
C ALA A 746 -4.42 19.63 17.69
N GLY A 747 -3.24 19.85 18.13
CA GLY A 747 -2.54 18.88 18.82
C GLY A 747 -2.68 17.45 18.24
N VAL A 748 -1.99 17.13 17.14
CA VAL A 748 -1.11 15.98 17.27
C VAL A 748 -0.36 16.29 18.57
N LYS A 749 -0.81 15.70 19.69
CA LYS A 749 -0.03 15.72 20.92
C LYS A 749 1.36 15.34 20.49
N ARG A 750 2.26 16.32 20.52
CA ARG A 750 3.67 16.08 20.33
C ARG A 750 4.00 14.94 21.26
N ALA A 751 4.34 13.78 20.71
CA ALA A 751 5.15 12.85 21.46
C ALA A 751 6.37 13.70 21.83
N SER A 752 6.48 14.00 23.10
CA SER A 752 7.64 14.70 23.66
C SER A 752 8.91 13.98 23.25
N PRO A 753 10.00 14.69 23.06
CA PRO A 753 11.23 14.21 22.45
C PRO A 753 11.76 12.93 23.05
#